data_32142ca644b7fa5b32a792eae96b5842
#
_entry.id   32142ca644b7fa5b32a792eae96b5842
#
_cell.length_a   1.000
_cell.length_b   1.000
_cell.length_c   1.000
_cell.angle_alpha   90.00
_cell.angle_beta   90.00
_cell.angle_gamma   90.00
#
_symmetry.space_group_name_H-M   'P 1'
#
loop_
_entity.id
_entity.type
_entity.pdbx_description
1 polymer ?
#
loop_
_entity_poly.entity_id
_entity_poly.type
_entity_poly.pdbx_seq_one_letter_code
_entity_poly.pdbx_strand_id
1 'polypeptide(L)'
;MVSRDITEGRGSATASIGRAIAVDLGITSSSSVWTNTDIAYDVALGGMPFIYAVSDERPYIRQTAPFNKPQFDNNQEPGEQSLTGWWIRSQSSFHSGIGIKFYDPSGGETTAHRFADSSNVDVWTKGEVTLLKETAALTGVSSGIYKLISIVDGSTDKILGWIPASTTIKNYTPTGTAVEYTHVTSIGTPLDTAILAIATDGAHLFIADNDHIYTGPIDTPTAGYSRYYNTDKDKVVLAWVKQRLVACIGVSVYELTNAKGSTHALPTATYTHPNDNWTWTSISEGGSAIYVSGYAGGNGAIYKFTLNTAGVMPTLTSGIVAAQLPSGEYPLKIESYLGYLVIGTNKGVRVASISDTNGDLSYGPLIIEAANTGLDFAFRDRFVYATGSIGGCPGLYRIDLGNELETLRFAYAPDTFLSGVSGYATSVDFVGNSNQIAFTTSGSNGIAIQSTTVLAETGYIKTGKIRYGTLEPKNFKRLIARGSFTVGQTLLSSVVTNAGGTETEFDHIGYSSDVNPVEVITNQPEDAQEFLAYKFTLSRDATDTTLGPTFKGYQIKSTIATPRVRLIKFPVYCFDTETDKYNTLVGYEGRAFDRIRLLEDIEKTGDVITWQDLSIGESQQAVIEQVSFTRMTPPDRRFDGFGGIIEITIRTV
;
A
#
# COMPACT_ATOMS: atom_id res chain seq x y z
N MET A 1 29.92 58.32 31.96
CA MET A 1 29.57 57.52 30.83
C MET A 1 30.01 56.09 31.14
N VAL A 2 29.09 55.28 31.60
CA VAL A 2 29.43 53.97 32.16
C VAL A 2 29.01 52.86 31.22
N SER A 3 28.48 53.22 30.15
CA SER A 3 27.54 52.36 29.52
C SER A 3 28.08 51.35 28.51
N ARG A 4 29.11 51.66 27.76
CA ARG A 4 29.52 50.75 26.69
C ARG A 4 30.28 49.53 27.17
N ASP A 5 31.03 49.67 28.23
CA ASP A 5 31.74 48.53 28.82
C ASP A 5 30.78 47.52 29.48
N ILE A 6 29.62 48.01 29.87
CA ILE A 6 28.56 47.18 30.46
C ILE A 6 27.78 46.40 29.40
N THR A 7 27.69 46.97 28.19
CA THR A 7 27.01 46.32 27.07
C THR A 7 27.78 45.17 26.48
N GLU A 8 29.08 45.15 26.59
CA GLU A 8 29.91 44.04 26.16
C GLU A 8 29.78 42.81 27.09
N GLY A 9 29.36 43.04 28.32
CA GLY A 9 29.12 41.98 29.28
C GLY A 9 27.84 41.18 29.11
N ARG A 10 26.95 41.61 28.24
CA ARG A 10 25.73 40.88 27.83
C ARG A 10 24.88 40.35 28.96
N GLY A 11 24.76 41.10 29.97
CA GLY A 11 23.94 40.76 31.10
C GLY A 11 23.59 42.04 31.84
N SER A 12 22.77 41.92 32.85
CA SER A 12 22.57 43.03 33.74
C SER A 12 23.87 43.40 34.42
N ALA A 13 24.30 44.63 34.25
CA ALA A 13 25.41 45.18 34.96
C ALA A 13 24.96 46.40 35.71
N THR A 14 25.40 46.58 36.95
CA THR A 14 25.09 47.71 37.78
C THR A 14 26.34 48.55 38.00
N ALA A 15 26.32 49.79 37.57
CA ALA A 15 27.38 50.72 37.88
C ALA A 15 26.86 51.75 38.90
N SER A 16 27.63 51.96 39.95
CA SER A 16 27.26 52.86 41.02
C SER A 16 28.02 54.18 40.90
N ILE A 17 27.32 55.23 40.50
CA ILE A 17 27.76 56.60 40.63
C ILE A 17 26.67 57.40 41.40
N GLY A 18 26.54 57.08 42.66
CA GLY A 18 25.46 57.69 43.47
C GLY A 18 24.04 57.17 43.13
N ARG A 19 23.85 56.40 42.07
CA ARG A 19 22.62 55.73 41.68
C ARG A 19 22.97 54.39 41.04
N ALA A 20 22.19 53.34 41.35
CA ALA A 20 22.31 52.08 40.66
C ALA A 20 21.75 52.23 39.25
N ILE A 21 22.57 51.94 38.24
CA ILE A 21 22.14 51.88 36.84
C ILE A 21 22.32 50.45 36.41
N ALA A 22 21.22 49.76 36.12
CA ALA A 22 21.26 48.46 35.50
C ALA A 22 21.11 48.63 34.00
N VAL A 23 21.97 48.00 33.24
CA VAL A 23 21.93 48.02 31.79
C VAL A 23 21.98 46.60 31.31
N ASP A 24 21.03 46.25 30.51
CA ASP A 24 21.04 44.99 29.79
C ASP A 24 20.76 45.26 28.30
N LEU A 25 21.73 44.95 27.48
CA LEU A 25 21.58 44.98 26.03
C LEU A 25 21.50 43.59 25.42
N GLY A 26 21.29 42.68 26.24
CA GLY A 26 21.23 41.25 26.17
C GLY A 26 20.92 40.49 24.90
N ILE A 27 20.91 41.06 23.71
CA ILE A 27 20.74 40.26 22.51
C ILE A 27 22.09 39.88 21.95
N THR A 28 22.40 38.61 22.13
CA THR A 28 23.55 38.01 21.48
C THR A 28 23.21 36.69 20.78
N SER A 29 22.03 36.19 21.01
CA SER A 29 21.47 35.09 20.27
C SER A 29 19.95 35.16 20.29
N SER A 30 19.32 34.62 19.27
CA SER A 30 17.87 34.49 19.14
C SER A 30 17.19 33.82 20.34
N SER A 31 17.92 33.05 21.14
CA SER A 31 17.42 32.34 22.31
C SER A 31 17.61 33.05 23.64
N SER A 32 18.14 34.27 23.66
CA SER A 32 18.34 35.03 24.90
C SER A 32 16.99 35.33 25.57
N VAL A 33 16.95 35.15 26.89
CA VAL A 33 15.77 35.42 27.72
C VAL A 33 16.12 36.45 28.78
N TRP A 34 15.16 37.28 29.15
CA TRP A 34 15.26 38.17 30.29
C TRP A 34 15.09 37.40 31.59
N THR A 35 16.07 37.42 32.45
CA THR A 35 16.06 36.71 33.73
C THR A 35 16.32 37.59 34.96
N ASN A 36 16.57 38.88 34.75
CA ASN A 36 16.85 39.78 35.84
C ASN A 36 15.58 40.16 36.61
N THR A 37 15.51 39.80 37.89
CA THR A 37 14.39 40.04 38.77
C THR A 37 14.49 41.37 39.53
N ASP A 38 15.66 42.03 39.49
CA ASP A 38 15.88 43.30 40.19
C ASP A 38 15.30 44.52 39.46
N ILE A 39 14.94 44.32 38.19
CA ILE A 39 14.40 45.33 37.31
C ILE A 39 13.09 44.82 36.70
N ALA A 40 12.02 45.60 36.81
CA ALA A 40 10.71 45.20 36.33
C ALA A 40 10.32 45.90 35.02
N TYR A 41 10.13 45.06 34.00
CA TYR A 41 9.65 45.42 32.67
C TYR A 41 8.37 44.70 32.29
N ASP A 42 7.76 45.10 31.19
CA ASP A 42 6.51 44.50 30.71
C ASP A 42 6.74 43.40 29.69
N VAL A 43 7.71 43.59 28.79
CA VAL A 43 7.97 42.69 27.68
C VAL A 43 9.45 42.64 27.38
N ALA A 44 9.93 41.46 26.92
CA ALA A 44 11.30 41.31 26.45
C ALA A 44 11.33 40.62 25.07
N LEU A 45 12.29 41.07 24.25
CA LEU A 45 12.56 40.54 22.91
C LEU A 45 14.03 40.09 22.86
N GLY A 46 14.28 38.78 22.72
CA GLY A 46 15.63 38.25 22.73
C GLY A 46 16.45 38.70 23.94
N GLY A 47 15.84 38.79 25.13
CA GLY A 47 16.46 39.26 26.35
C GLY A 47 16.51 40.79 26.51
N MET A 48 16.05 41.60 25.55
CA MET A 48 15.99 43.05 25.64
C MET A 48 14.63 43.50 26.20
N PRO A 49 14.61 44.13 27.38
CA PRO A 49 13.37 44.45 28.08
C PRO A 49 12.82 45.81 27.66
N PHE A 50 11.48 45.97 27.67
CA PHE A 50 10.76 47.20 27.35
C PHE A 50 9.56 47.41 28.28
N ILE A 51 9.11 48.68 28.35
CA ILE A 51 7.87 49.09 29.01
C ILE A 51 6.82 49.34 27.93
N TYR A 52 5.60 48.85 28.09
CA TYR A 52 4.50 49.10 27.16
C TYR A 52 4.14 50.61 27.14
N ALA A 53 3.98 51.13 25.93
CA ALA A 53 3.53 52.51 25.74
C ALA A 53 2.00 52.57 25.68
N VAL A 54 1.38 52.78 26.83
CA VAL A 54 -0.09 52.93 26.97
C VAL A 54 -0.46 54.39 27.15
N SER A 55 -1.41 54.90 26.36
CA SER A 55 -1.94 56.26 26.44
C SER A 55 -3.42 56.25 26.07
N ASP A 56 -4.10 57.38 26.29
CA ASP A 56 -5.51 57.55 25.90
C ASP A 56 -5.73 57.39 24.39
N GLU A 57 -4.73 57.72 23.57
CA GLU A 57 -4.74 57.52 22.12
C GLU A 57 -4.42 56.06 21.73
N ARG A 58 -3.80 55.31 22.64
CA ARG A 58 -3.41 53.91 22.45
C ARG A 58 -3.83 53.08 23.67
N PRO A 59 -5.14 52.80 23.78
CA PRO A 59 -5.69 52.15 24.98
C PRO A 59 -5.39 50.64 25.09
N TYR A 60 -4.76 50.04 24.07
CA TYR A 60 -4.42 48.62 24.09
C TYR A 60 -2.94 48.39 24.43
N ILE A 61 -2.68 47.46 25.32
CA ILE A 61 -1.33 47.03 25.64
C ILE A 61 -0.74 46.24 24.50
N ARG A 62 -1.52 45.32 23.95
CA ARG A 62 -1.17 44.49 22.79
C ARG A 62 -2.40 44.13 21.99
N GLN A 63 -2.22 43.94 20.70
CA GLN A 63 -3.22 43.35 19.82
C GLN A 63 -2.72 42.02 19.31
N THR A 64 -3.52 40.96 19.41
CA THR A 64 -3.19 39.65 18.93
C THR A 64 -4.20 39.21 17.87
N ALA A 65 -3.72 38.84 16.71
CA ALA A 65 -4.54 38.30 15.63
C ALA A 65 -3.97 36.95 15.19
N PRO A 66 -4.82 35.97 14.84
CA PRO A 66 -4.33 34.76 14.23
C PRO A 66 -3.73 35.09 12.86
N PHE A 67 -2.47 34.75 12.65
CA PHE A 67 -1.79 34.99 11.38
C PHE A 67 -2.12 33.88 10.37
N ASN A 68 -2.16 32.67 10.83
CA ASN A 68 -2.39 31.52 9.96
C ASN A 68 -3.79 30.95 10.18
N LYS A 69 -4.67 31.22 9.23
CA LYS A 69 -5.80 30.31 9.01
C LYS A 69 -5.20 29.11 8.28
N PRO A 70 -5.52 27.88 8.66
CA PRO A 70 -5.11 26.73 7.87
C PRO A 70 -5.51 27.01 6.42
N GLN A 71 -4.55 27.39 5.59
CA GLN A 71 -4.77 27.48 4.17
C GLN A 71 -4.80 26.06 3.66
N PHE A 72 -5.88 25.74 2.98
CA PHE A 72 -6.01 24.48 2.28
C PHE A 72 -5.06 24.54 1.13
N ASP A 73 -4.18 23.56 1.09
CA ASP A 73 -3.38 23.32 -0.08
C ASP A 73 -4.34 23.00 -1.24
N ASN A 74 -4.20 23.73 -2.35
CA ASN A 74 -4.97 23.46 -3.56
C ASN A 74 -4.59 22.11 -4.20
N ASN A 75 -3.59 21.42 -3.67
CA ASN A 75 -3.11 20.11 -4.09
C ASN A 75 -3.65 18.96 -3.21
N GLN A 76 -4.90 19.04 -2.79
CA GLN A 76 -5.52 17.96 -2.04
C GLN A 76 -5.72 16.72 -2.91
N GLU A 77 -5.47 15.55 -2.31
CA GLU A 77 -5.82 14.29 -2.97
C GLU A 77 -7.34 14.21 -3.22
N PRO A 78 -7.75 13.52 -4.30
CA PRO A 78 -9.14 13.16 -4.48
C PRO A 78 -9.70 12.46 -3.23
N GLY A 79 -10.82 12.95 -2.71
CA GLY A 79 -11.40 12.51 -1.44
C GLY A 79 -10.96 13.32 -0.22
N GLU A 80 -9.97 14.19 -0.33
CA GLU A 80 -9.65 15.19 0.68
C GLU A 80 -10.42 16.48 0.40
N GLN A 81 -11.11 16.98 1.40
CA GLN A 81 -11.89 18.22 1.30
C GLN A 81 -11.60 19.14 2.46
N SER A 82 -11.65 20.41 2.16
CA SER A 82 -11.52 21.48 3.11
C SER A 82 -12.88 22.07 3.42
N LEU A 83 -13.33 21.92 4.64
CA LEU A 83 -14.47 22.64 5.17
C LEU A 83 -14.01 23.51 6.33
N THR A 84 -13.98 24.84 6.12
CA THR A 84 -13.85 25.88 7.15
C THR A 84 -12.95 25.51 8.36
N GLY A 85 -11.64 25.29 8.13
CA GLY A 85 -10.69 25.00 9.19
C GLY A 85 -10.49 23.51 9.53
N TRP A 86 -11.13 22.61 8.80
CA TRP A 86 -10.95 21.17 8.94
C TRP A 86 -10.28 20.58 7.72
N TRP A 87 -9.34 19.70 7.94
CA TRP A 87 -8.86 18.76 6.91
C TRP A 87 -9.71 17.50 6.96
N ILE A 88 -10.23 17.14 5.81
CA ILE A 88 -11.13 16.00 5.69
C ILE A 88 -10.58 15.04 4.64
N ARG A 89 -10.49 13.77 5.00
CA ARG A 89 -10.33 12.69 4.04
C ARG A 89 -11.51 11.76 4.14
N SER A 90 -12.08 11.42 2.99
CA SER A 90 -13.13 10.41 2.86
C SER A 90 -12.73 9.38 1.79
N GLN A 91 -13.09 8.14 2.03
CA GLN A 91 -12.91 7.07 1.05
C GLN A 91 -14.08 6.10 1.16
N SER A 92 -14.83 5.97 0.06
CA SER A 92 -16.00 5.10 -0.04
C SER A 92 -15.80 3.92 -0.99
N SER A 93 -14.66 3.83 -1.67
CA SER A 93 -14.36 2.76 -2.62
C SER A 93 -12.90 2.36 -2.53
N PHE A 94 -12.59 1.08 -2.77
CA PHE A 94 -11.27 0.50 -2.56
C PHE A 94 -10.80 -0.34 -3.76
N HIS A 95 -11.48 -0.23 -4.89
CA HIS A 95 -11.28 -1.07 -6.07
C HIS A 95 -9.94 -0.86 -6.80
N SER A 96 -9.15 0.16 -6.45
CA SER A 96 -7.82 0.38 -7.03
C SER A 96 -6.70 -0.43 -6.33
N GLY A 97 -7.07 -1.33 -5.42
CA GLY A 97 -6.16 -2.32 -4.85
C GLY A 97 -5.20 -1.79 -3.79
N ILE A 98 -4.29 -2.67 -3.39
CA ILE A 98 -3.30 -2.41 -2.33
C ILE A 98 -2.07 -1.65 -2.83
N GLY A 99 -1.18 -1.34 -1.88
CA GLY A 99 0.19 -0.86 -2.15
C GLY A 99 0.38 0.64 -1.99
N ILE A 100 -0.55 1.35 -1.37
CA ILE A 100 -0.33 2.74 -0.97
C ILE A 100 0.23 2.81 0.45
N LYS A 101 1.36 3.50 0.61
CA LYS A 101 1.98 3.72 1.91
C LYS A 101 1.49 5.01 2.55
N PHE A 102 1.52 6.08 1.78
CA PHE A 102 1.01 7.40 2.15
C PHE A 102 0.05 7.88 1.07
N TYR A 103 -1.00 8.57 1.47
CA TYR A 103 -1.78 9.32 0.52
C TYR A 103 -1.02 10.58 0.14
N ASP A 104 -0.70 10.71 -1.14
CA ASP A 104 0.06 11.81 -1.69
C ASP A 104 -0.86 12.71 -2.54
N PRO A 105 -0.87 14.04 -2.33
CA PRO A 105 -1.69 14.98 -3.08
C PRO A 105 -1.49 14.92 -4.60
N SER A 106 -0.32 14.45 -5.06
CA SER A 106 -0.01 14.32 -6.48
C SER A 106 -0.57 13.05 -7.15
N GLY A 107 -1.15 12.13 -6.38
CA GLY A 107 -1.48 10.77 -6.84
C GLY A 107 -2.69 10.63 -7.75
N GLY A 108 -3.53 11.63 -7.92
CA GLY A 108 -4.72 11.59 -8.78
C GLY A 108 -5.83 10.64 -8.29
N GLU A 109 -6.87 10.43 -9.13
CA GLU A 109 -8.04 9.61 -8.76
C GLU A 109 -7.72 8.14 -8.47
N THR A 110 -6.75 7.56 -9.16
CA THR A 110 -6.33 6.17 -8.95
C THR A 110 -5.80 5.92 -7.54
N THR A 111 -5.13 6.91 -6.98
CA THR A 111 -4.58 6.87 -5.61
C THR A 111 -5.66 6.98 -4.55
N ALA A 112 -6.74 7.73 -4.83
CA ALA A 112 -7.83 7.95 -3.89
C ALA A 112 -8.55 6.67 -3.48
N HIS A 113 -8.60 5.67 -4.37
CA HIS A 113 -9.30 4.40 -4.16
C HIS A 113 -8.37 3.24 -3.77
N ARG A 114 -7.09 3.53 -3.57
CA ARG A 114 -6.11 2.56 -3.08
C ARG A 114 -6.12 2.48 -1.56
N PHE A 115 -5.56 1.40 -1.04
CA PHE A 115 -5.39 1.17 0.39
C PHE A 115 -4.05 0.46 0.66
N ALA A 116 -3.66 0.33 1.92
CA ALA A 116 -2.35 -0.23 2.26
C ALA A 116 -2.35 -1.76 2.18
N ASP A 117 -3.35 -2.40 2.81
CA ASP A 117 -3.39 -3.85 2.97
C ASP A 117 -4.82 -4.33 3.24
N SER A 118 -5.10 -5.60 2.96
CA SER A 118 -6.37 -6.25 3.26
C SER A 118 -6.21 -7.76 3.46
N SER A 119 -7.20 -8.37 4.08
CA SER A 119 -7.27 -9.81 4.26
C SER A 119 -8.72 -10.26 4.36
N ASN A 120 -9.07 -11.35 3.67
CA ASN A 120 -10.41 -11.96 3.67
C ASN A 120 -11.56 -11.02 3.33
N VAL A 121 -11.33 -9.98 2.53
CA VAL A 121 -12.36 -9.05 2.09
C VAL A 121 -12.39 -8.89 0.57
N ASP A 122 -13.59 -8.76 0.02
CA ASP A 122 -13.81 -8.37 -1.36
C ASP A 122 -13.90 -6.84 -1.45
N VAL A 123 -12.99 -6.24 -2.20
CA VAL A 123 -12.84 -4.78 -2.36
C VAL A 123 -13.23 -4.30 -3.76
N TRP A 124 -13.61 -5.21 -4.64
CA TRP A 124 -13.76 -4.94 -6.08
C TRP A 124 -15.11 -4.33 -6.47
N THR A 125 -16.08 -4.42 -5.58
CA THR A 125 -17.36 -3.73 -5.76
C THR A 125 -17.22 -2.27 -5.34
N LYS A 126 -17.52 -1.35 -6.26
CA LYS A 126 -17.45 0.09 -5.95
C LYS A 126 -18.44 0.47 -4.85
N GLY A 127 -17.93 1.12 -3.81
CA GLY A 127 -18.73 1.60 -2.67
C GLY A 127 -19.03 0.57 -1.60
N GLU A 128 -18.48 -0.65 -1.71
CA GLU A 128 -18.72 -1.72 -0.75
C GLU A 128 -17.45 -2.55 -0.51
N VAL A 129 -17.26 -2.97 0.72
CA VAL A 129 -16.28 -3.99 1.13
C VAL A 129 -17.04 -5.03 1.93
N THR A 130 -16.94 -6.29 1.52
CA THR A 130 -17.61 -7.43 2.15
C THR A 130 -16.60 -8.52 2.49
N LEU A 131 -17.00 -9.46 3.36
CA LEU A 131 -16.18 -10.63 3.63
C LEU A 131 -16.15 -11.57 2.42
N LEU A 132 -14.97 -12.16 2.15
CA LEU A 132 -14.83 -13.26 1.22
C LEU A 132 -15.44 -14.54 1.79
N LYS A 133 -15.63 -15.53 0.94
CA LYS A 133 -16.00 -16.87 1.38
C LYS A 133 -14.83 -17.54 2.10
N GLU A 134 -15.15 -18.31 3.13
CA GLU A 134 -14.18 -19.07 3.90
C GLU A 134 -13.44 -20.09 3.02
N THR A 135 -12.14 -20.23 3.26
CA THR A 135 -11.32 -21.26 2.60
C THR A 135 -10.85 -22.24 3.65
N ALA A 136 -11.08 -23.51 3.38
CA ALA A 136 -10.71 -24.61 4.25
C ALA A 136 -9.92 -25.67 3.49
N ALA A 137 -9.12 -26.45 4.21
CA ALA A 137 -8.49 -27.63 3.65
C ALA A 137 -9.56 -28.66 3.26
N LEU A 138 -9.46 -29.23 2.08
CA LEU A 138 -10.36 -30.26 1.60
C LEU A 138 -10.12 -31.55 2.40
N THR A 139 -11.15 -32.06 3.04
CA THR A 139 -11.06 -33.26 3.89
C THR A 139 -10.74 -34.53 3.07
N GLY A 140 -9.93 -35.43 3.64
CA GLY A 140 -9.57 -36.69 2.99
C GLY A 140 -8.50 -36.58 1.89
N VAL A 141 -7.91 -35.39 1.71
CA VAL A 141 -6.80 -35.22 0.77
C VAL A 141 -5.49 -35.66 1.41
N SER A 142 -4.73 -36.47 0.68
CA SER A 142 -3.38 -36.85 1.12
C SER A 142 -2.44 -35.63 1.10
N SER A 143 -1.52 -35.59 2.05
CA SER A 143 -0.44 -34.61 2.05
C SER A 143 0.42 -34.70 0.77
N GLY A 144 0.92 -33.59 0.30
CA GLY A 144 1.92 -33.54 -0.78
C GLY A 144 1.37 -33.32 -2.19
N ILE A 145 0.10 -32.95 -2.38
CA ILE A 145 -0.42 -32.60 -3.70
C ILE A 145 0.03 -31.17 -4.04
N TYR A 146 0.82 -31.04 -5.10
CA TYR A 146 1.40 -29.76 -5.54
C TYR A 146 0.78 -29.18 -6.80
N LYS A 147 0.07 -30.01 -7.57
CA LYS A 147 -0.60 -29.58 -8.80
C LYS A 147 -2.03 -30.07 -8.82
N LEU A 148 -2.90 -29.25 -9.36
CA LEU A 148 -4.29 -29.62 -9.59
C LEU A 148 -4.76 -29.14 -10.96
N ILE A 149 -5.81 -29.77 -11.45
CA ILE A 149 -6.60 -29.34 -12.59
C ILE A 149 -8.06 -29.71 -12.31
N SER A 150 -8.96 -28.81 -12.64
CA SER A 150 -10.40 -29.09 -12.54
C SER A 150 -10.90 -29.76 -13.81
N ILE A 151 -11.77 -30.76 -13.66
CA ILE A 151 -12.43 -31.44 -14.76
C ILE A 151 -13.93 -31.58 -14.45
N VAL A 152 -14.71 -31.71 -15.51
CA VAL A 152 -16.13 -32.04 -15.41
C VAL A 152 -16.34 -33.42 -16.03
N ASP A 153 -16.81 -34.36 -15.22
CA ASP A 153 -17.15 -35.73 -15.65
C ASP A 153 -18.67 -35.83 -15.72
N GLY A 154 -19.20 -35.78 -16.92
CA GLY A 154 -20.64 -35.67 -17.14
C GLY A 154 -21.22 -34.41 -16.54
N SER A 155 -21.88 -34.50 -15.38
CA SER A 155 -22.43 -33.37 -14.62
C SER A 155 -21.73 -33.18 -13.28
N THR A 156 -20.66 -33.92 -12.99
CA THR A 156 -19.97 -33.91 -11.70
C THR A 156 -18.65 -33.16 -11.80
N ASP A 157 -18.52 -32.13 -10.99
CA ASP A 157 -17.28 -31.41 -10.84
C ASP A 157 -16.26 -32.23 -10.07
N LYS A 158 -15.05 -32.35 -10.60
CA LYS A 158 -13.95 -33.09 -10.01
C LYS A 158 -12.65 -32.31 -10.04
N ILE A 159 -11.81 -32.55 -9.04
CA ILE A 159 -10.48 -31.96 -8.90
C ILE A 159 -9.47 -33.09 -9.02
N LEU A 160 -8.66 -33.09 -10.06
CA LEU A 160 -7.52 -33.97 -10.17
C LEU A 160 -6.32 -33.33 -9.47
N GLY A 161 -5.74 -34.05 -8.53
CA GLY A 161 -4.53 -33.64 -7.85
C GLY A 161 -3.41 -34.64 -8.01
N TRP A 162 -2.18 -34.18 -8.22
CA TRP A 162 -1.01 -35.07 -8.28
C TRP A 162 0.22 -34.43 -7.61
N ILE A 163 1.13 -35.33 -7.27
CA ILE A 163 2.43 -34.97 -6.73
C ILE A 163 3.44 -35.10 -7.87
N PRO A 164 4.13 -34.05 -8.30
CA PRO A 164 5.28 -34.21 -9.17
C PRO A 164 6.29 -35.19 -8.56
N ALA A 165 6.85 -36.06 -9.36
CA ALA A 165 7.69 -37.16 -8.94
C ALA A 165 6.97 -38.36 -8.25
N SER A 166 5.63 -38.44 -8.35
CA SER A 166 4.83 -39.57 -7.94
C SER A 166 4.11 -40.20 -9.16
N THR A 167 3.77 -41.45 -9.07
CA THR A 167 2.99 -42.17 -10.10
C THR A 167 1.48 -42.10 -9.87
N THR A 168 1.03 -41.40 -8.83
CA THR A 168 -0.36 -41.37 -8.39
C THR A 168 -1.06 -40.08 -8.74
N ILE A 169 -2.19 -40.18 -9.41
CA ILE A 169 -3.16 -39.08 -9.58
C ILE A 169 -4.36 -39.40 -8.71
N LYS A 170 -4.85 -38.42 -7.98
CA LYS A 170 -6.06 -38.53 -7.17
C LYS A 170 -7.16 -37.65 -7.69
N ASN A 171 -8.36 -38.18 -7.69
CA ASN A 171 -9.58 -37.46 -8.05
C ASN A 171 -10.39 -37.15 -6.79
N TYR A 172 -10.77 -35.93 -6.60
CA TYR A 172 -11.56 -35.47 -5.47
C TYR A 172 -12.85 -34.83 -5.96
N THR A 173 -13.91 -35.02 -5.19
CA THR A 173 -15.09 -34.16 -5.33
C THR A 173 -14.86 -32.84 -4.55
N PRO A 174 -15.62 -31.78 -4.83
CA PRO A 174 -15.56 -30.54 -4.04
C PRO A 174 -15.87 -30.71 -2.55
N THR A 175 -16.47 -31.85 -2.17
CA THR A 175 -16.81 -32.19 -0.78
C THR A 175 -15.78 -33.10 -0.09
N GLY A 176 -14.71 -33.50 -0.80
CA GLY A 176 -13.61 -34.21 -0.18
C GLY A 176 -13.63 -35.74 -0.34
N THR A 177 -14.58 -36.30 -1.09
CA THR A 177 -14.55 -37.75 -1.35
C THR A 177 -13.48 -38.06 -2.38
N ALA A 178 -12.42 -38.76 -1.98
CA ALA A 178 -11.33 -39.14 -2.86
C ALA A 178 -11.60 -40.46 -3.56
N VAL A 179 -11.38 -40.49 -4.86
CA VAL A 179 -11.20 -41.75 -5.62
C VAL A 179 -9.78 -41.73 -6.17
N GLU A 180 -8.97 -42.69 -5.77
CA GLU A 180 -7.62 -42.83 -6.28
C GLU A 180 -7.66 -43.32 -7.72
N TYR A 181 -7.06 -42.60 -8.64
CA TYR A 181 -6.78 -43.07 -9.98
C TYR A 181 -5.54 -43.96 -9.90
N THR A 182 -5.75 -45.26 -9.78
CA THR A 182 -4.66 -46.18 -10.05
C THR A 182 -4.47 -46.24 -11.56
N HIS A 183 -3.43 -45.65 -12.04
CA HIS A 183 -3.09 -45.61 -13.45
C HIS A 183 -2.70 -47.04 -13.89
N VAL A 184 -3.68 -47.81 -14.27
CA VAL A 184 -3.43 -49.09 -14.94
C VAL A 184 -3.50 -48.81 -16.43
N THR A 185 -2.35 -48.78 -17.08
CA THR A 185 -2.32 -48.83 -18.54
C THR A 185 -2.98 -50.12 -19.01
N SER A 186 -3.79 -50.07 -20.04
CA SER A 186 -4.37 -51.28 -20.70
C SER A 186 -3.32 -52.23 -21.25
N ILE A 187 -2.04 -51.93 -21.14
CA ILE A 187 -0.86 -52.66 -21.58
C ILE A 187 -0.19 -53.39 -20.39
N GLY A 188 -0.71 -53.29 -19.18
CA GLY A 188 -0.22 -54.06 -18.03
C GLY A 188 1.06 -53.52 -17.37
N THR A 189 1.55 -52.37 -17.75
CA THR A 189 2.64 -51.65 -17.07
C THR A 189 2.11 -50.41 -16.37
N PRO A 190 2.26 -50.33 -15.03
CA PRO A 190 1.99 -49.04 -14.33
C PRO A 190 2.87 -47.93 -14.88
N LEU A 191 2.51 -46.67 -14.61
CA LEU A 191 3.45 -45.55 -14.78
C LEU A 191 4.73 -45.92 -14.04
N ASP A 192 5.78 -46.18 -14.78
CA ASP A 192 7.05 -46.64 -14.19
C ASP A 192 7.81 -45.49 -13.54
N THR A 193 7.44 -44.25 -13.87
CA THR A 193 8.19 -43.05 -13.48
C THR A 193 7.26 -41.92 -13.07
N ALA A 194 7.85 -40.88 -12.54
CA ALA A 194 7.16 -39.70 -11.98
C ALA A 194 6.35 -38.92 -13.02
N ILE A 195 5.15 -38.52 -12.66
CA ILE A 195 4.31 -37.64 -13.49
C ILE A 195 4.95 -36.25 -13.55
N LEU A 196 5.22 -35.79 -14.77
CA LEU A 196 5.82 -34.47 -15.05
C LEU A 196 4.77 -33.43 -15.39
N ALA A 197 3.80 -33.77 -16.24
CA ALA A 197 2.78 -32.84 -16.71
C ALA A 197 1.46 -33.55 -17.02
N ILE A 198 0.35 -32.82 -16.87
CA ILE A 198 -0.98 -33.23 -17.27
C ILE A 198 -1.62 -32.12 -18.09
N ALA A 199 -2.31 -32.45 -19.15
CA ALA A 199 -3.16 -31.57 -19.96
C ALA A 199 -4.49 -32.25 -20.28
N THR A 200 -5.51 -31.50 -20.63
CA THR A 200 -6.81 -32.02 -21.04
C THR A 200 -7.38 -31.24 -22.21
N ASP A 201 -8.14 -31.91 -23.06
CA ASP A 201 -8.98 -31.29 -24.10
C ASP A 201 -10.47 -31.25 -23.71
N GLY A 202 -10.78 -31.55 -22.43
CA GLY A 202 -12.15 -31.64 -21.90
C GLY A 202 -12.80 -33.05 -22.07
N ALA A 203 -12.27 -33.92 -22.92
CA ALA A 203 -12.73 -35.27 -23.11
C ALA A 203 -11.67 -36.34 -22.79
N HIS A 204 -10.42 -35.96 -22.92
CA HIS A 204 -9.27 -36.84 -22.67
C HIS A 204 -8.27 -36.16 -21.72
N LEU A 205 -7.56 -36.98 -20.97
CA LEU A 205 -6.36 -36.60 -20.23
C LEU A 205 -5.12 -37.04 -21.02
N PHE A 206 -4.16 -36.13 -21.07
CA PHE A 206 -2.81 -36.40 -21.56
C PHE A 206 -1.86 -36.30 -20.38
N ILE A 207 -1.18 -37.36 -20.07
CA ILE A 207 -0.31 -37.51 -18.90
C ILE A 207 1.10 -37.82 -19.37
N ALA A 208 2.05 -36.97 -19.03
CA ALA A 208 3.46 -37.21 -19.33
C ALA A 208 4.19 -37.67 -18.08
N ASP A 209 4.95 -38.74 -18.22
CA ASP A 209 6.01 -39.14 -17.32
C ASP A 209 7.39 -38.97 -18.00
N ASN A 210 8.45 -39.51 -17.41
CA ASN A 210 9.80 -39.41 -17.98
C ASN A 210 9.93 -40.10 -19.33
N ASP A 211 9.19 -41.17 -19.53
CA ASP A 211 9.39 -42.09 -20.65
C ASP A 211 8.31 -41.91 -21.73
N HIS A 212 7.09 -41.58 -21.34
CA HIS A 212 5.96 -41.61 -22.25
C HIS A 212 4.96 -40.47 -22.02
N ILE A 213 4.16 -40.20 -23.04
CA ILE A 213 2.90 -39.50 -22.95
C ILE A 213 1.77 -40.50 -23.13
N TYR A 214 0.86 -40.55 -22.17
CA TYR A 214 -0.33 -41.39 -22.19
C TYR A 214 -1.56 -40.56 -22.53
N THR A 215 -2.53 -41.19 -23.19
CA THR A 215 -3.85 -40.58 -23.41
C THR A 215 -4.95 -41.56 -23.00
N GLY A 216 -6.00 -41.06 -22.40
CA GLY A 216 -7.18 -41.83 -22.02
C GLY A 216 -8.39 -40.94 -21.77
N PRO A 217 -9.58 -41.54 -21.71
CA PRO A 217 -10.80 -40.80 -21.46
C PRO A 217 -10.84 -40.23 -20.03
N ILE A 218 -11.51 -39.09 -19.88
CA ILE A 218 -11.60 -38.39 -18.60
C ILE A 218 -12.58 -39.03 -17.62
N ASP A 219 -13.56 -39.78 -18.14
CA ASP A 219 -14.67 -40.37 -17.39
C ASP A 219 -14.36 -41.76 -16.82
N THR A 220 -13.39 -42.46 -17.38
CA THR A 220 -13.01 -43.84 -16.98
C THR A 220 -11.55 -43.91 -16.55
N PRO A 221 -11.26 -43.47 -15.32
CA PRO A 221 -9.89 -43.29 -14.84
C PRO A 221 -9.06 -44.60 -14.71
N THR A 222 -9.72 -45.76 -14.65
CA THR A 222 -9.07 -47.03 -14.40
C THR A 222 -8.90 -47.90 -15.64
N ALA A 223 -9.44 -47.50 -16.79
CA ALA A 223 -9.40 -48.26 -18.01
C ALA A 223 -9.20 -47.38 -19.24
N GLY A 224 -8.44 -47.83 -20.21
CA GLY A 224 -8.39 -47.22 -21.51
C GLY A 224 -7.27 -46.19 -21.76
N TYR A 225 -6.31 -46.08 -20.85
CA TYR A 225 -5.11 -45.28 -21.14
C TYR A 225 -4.14 -46.10 -21.99
N SER A 226 -3.67 -45.49 -23.06
CA SER A 226 -2.67 -46.04 -23.93
C SER A 226 -1.47 -45.11 -24.06
N ARG A 227 -0.31 -45.71 -24.32
CA ARG A 227 0.89 -44.95 -24.65
C ARG A 227 0.62 -44.20 -25.96
N TYR A 228 0.91 -42.90 -25.92
CA TYR A 228 0.71 -42.07 -27.06
C TYR A 228 2.03 -41.75 -27.76
N TYR A 229 3.06 -41.37 -26.97
CA TYR A 229 4.41 -41.13 -27.47
C TYR A 229 5.46 -41.64 -26.50
N ASN A 230 6.63 -41.95 -27.02
CA ASN A 230 7.83 -42.25 -26.24
C ASN A 230 8.67 -40.98 -26.12
N THR A 231 8.97 -40.53 -24.92
CA THR A 231 9.63 -39.24 -24.66
C THR A 231 11.09 -39.34 -24.25
N ASP A 232 11.43 -40.33 -23.45
CA ASP A 232 12.79 -40.58 -22.92
C ASP A 232 13.48 -39.33 -22.36
N LYS A 233 12.75 -38.46 -21.65
CA LYS A 233 13.24 -37.18 -21.14
C LYS A 233 12.66 -36.81 -19.77
N ASP A 234 13.50 -36.27 -18.92
CA ASP A 234 13.15 -35.85 -17.55
C ASP A 234 12.37 -34.53 -17.47
N LYS A 235 12.20 -33.82 -18.58
CA LYS A 235 11.54 -32.51 -18.62
C LYS A 235 10.50 -32.49 -19.71
N VAL A 236 9.23 -32.53 -19.32
CA VAL A 236 8.10 -32.44 -20.23
C VAL A 236 7.12 -31.37 -19.74
N VAL A 237 6.67 -30.53 -20.65
CA VAL A 237 5.57 -29.59 -20.44
C VAL A 237 4.51 -29.88 -21.48
N LEU A 238 3.26 -30.01 -21.05
CA LEU A 238 2.12 -30.27 -21.92
C LEU A 238 1.10 -29.14 -21.83
N ALA A 239 0.49 -28.79 -22.94
CA ALA A 239 -0.70 -27.94 -22.96
C ALA A 239 -1.60 -28.30 -24.15
N TRP A 240 -2.92 -28.21 -23.92
CA TRP A 240 -3.90 -28.25 -24.99
C TRP A 240 -4.22 -26.81 -25.40
N VAL A 241 -3.72 -26.40 -26.55
CA VAL A 241 -3.81 -25.01 -27.03
C VAL A 241 -4.20 -25.00 -28.51
N LYS A 242 -5.07 -24.08 -28.91
CA LYS A 242 -5.54 -23.98 -30.30
C LYS A 242 -6.04 -25.32 -30.87
N GLN A 243 -6.77 -26.10 -30.06
CA GLN A 243 -7.31 -27.43 -30.41
C GLN A 243 -6.25 -28.48 -30.79
N ARG A 244 -5.05 -28.37 -30.19
CA ARG A 244 -3.95 -29.32 -30.41
C ARG A 244 -3.17 -29.54 -29.13
N LEU A 245 -2.56 -30.69 -29.03
CA LEU A 245 -1.61 -30.98 -27.98
C LEU A 245 -0.23 -30.50 -28.39
N VAL A 246 0.31 -29.57 -27.64
CA VAL A 246 1.69 -29.06 -27.76
C VAL A 246 2.49 -29.59 -26.60
N ALA A 247 3.67 -30.16 -26.89
CA ALA A 247 4.58 -30.68 -25.93
C ALA A 247 5.95 -30.06 -26.06
N CYS A 248 6.53 -29.66 -24.92
CA CYS A 248 7.96 -29.37 -24.82
C CYS A 248 8.63 -30.58 -24.17
N ILE A 249 9.53 -31.24 -24.88
CA ILE A 249 10.25 -32.42 -24.44
C ILE A 249 11.74 -32.17 -24.53
N GLY A 250 12.42 -32.14 -23.37
CA GLY A 250 13.79 -31.68 -23.28
C GLY A 250 13.91 -30.21 -23.75
N VAL A 251 14.72 -29.95 -24.77
CA VAL A 251 14.91 -28.62 -25.37
C VAL A 251 14.07 -28.37 -26.63
N SER A 252 13.22 -29.33 -27.03
CA SER A 252 12.46 -29.29 -28.27
C SER A 252 10.97 -29.08 -28.03
N VAL A 253 10.31 -28.43 -28.99
CA VAL A 253 8.87 -28.17 -29.04
C VAL A 253 8.25 -29.00 -30.13
N TYR A 254 7.15 -29.67 -29.85
CA TYR A 254 6.43 -30.58 -30.75
C TYR A 254 4.96 -30.21 -30.84
N GLU A 255 4.38 -30.34 -32.02
CA GLU A 255 2.93 -30.42 -32.22
C GLU A 255 2.53 -31.89 -32.39
N LEU A 256 1.69 -32.37 -31.49
CA LEU A 256 1.25 -33.77 -31.47
C LEU A 256 -0.13 -33.89 -32.10
N THR A 257 -0.18 -34.18 -33.40
CA THR A 257 -1.41 -34.13 -34.21
C THR A 257 -2.06 -35.47 -34.50
N ASN A 258 -1.41 -36.55 -34.12
CA ASN A 258 -1.88 -37.92 -34.48
C ASN A 258 -3.11 -38.34 -33.68
N ALA A 259 -3.75 -39.41 -34.18
CA ALA A 259 -4.94 -39.98 -33.54
C ALA A 259 -4.65 -40.46 -32.11
N LYS A 260 -5.56 -40.17 -31.21
CA LYS A 260 -5.49 -40.60 -29.82
C LYS A 260 -5.68 -42.10 -29.67
N GLY A 261 -5.08 -42.67 -28.63
CA GLY A 261 -5.28 -44.07 -28.30
C GLY A 261 -4.39 -45.08 -29.04
N SER A 262 -3.39 -44.61 -29.80
CA SER A 262 -2.41 -45.44 -30.50
C SER A 262 -0.98 -45.04 -30.12
N THR A 263 -0.03 -45.97 -30.15
CA THR A 263 1.38 -45.64 -29.89
C THR A 263 2.01 -45.04 -31.16
N HIS A 264 2.60 -43.88 -31.01
CA HIS A 264 3.26 -43.16 -32.10
C HIS A 264 4.71 -42.81 -31.74
N ALA A 265 5.57 -42.76 -32.75
CA ALA A 265 6.86 -42.11 -32.62
C ALA A 265 6.67 -40.60 -32.56
N LEU A 266 7.55 -39.88 -31.86
CA LEU A 266 7.55 -38.42 -31.86
C LEU A 266 7.68 -37.91 -33.31
N PRO A 267 6.87 -36.94 -33.70
CA PRO A 267 7.02 -36.27 -34.99
C PRO A 267 8.32 -35.46 -35.05
N THR A 268 8.63 -34.88 -36.19
CA THR A 268 9.72 -33.92 -36.29
C THR A 268 9.44 -32.74 -35.35
N ALA A 269 10.44 -32.32 -34.57
CA ALA A 269 10.30 -31.19 -33.70
C ALA A 269 9.96 -29.90 -34.53
N THR A 270 9.00 -29.16 -34.05
CA THR A 270 8.65 -27.85 -34.60
C THR A 270 9.80 -26.86 -34.41
N TYR A 271 10.46 -26.94 -33.27
CA TYR A 271 11.63 -26.13 -32.94
C TYR A 271 12.49 -26.86 -31.91
N THR A 272 13.80 -26.78 -32.07
CA THR A 272 14.78 -27.25 -31.09
C THR A 272 15.66 -26.08 -30.68
N HIS A 273 15.70 -25.81 -29.39
CA HIS A 273 16.51 -24.69 -28.85
C HIS A 273 18.01 -25.02 -28.97
N PRO A 274 18.86 -24.08 -29.45
CA PRO A 274 20.28 -24.36 -29.67
C PRO A 274 21.12 -24.50 -28.39
N ASN A 275 20.58 -24.09 -27.26
CA ASN A 275 21.24 -24.25 -25.96
C ASN A 275 20.68 -25.48 -25.25
N ASP A 276 21.53 -26.48 -25.07
CA ASP A 276 21.17 -27.77 -24.42
C ASP A 276 20.77 -27.63 -22.95
N ASN A 277 21.12 -26.51 -22.29
CA ASN A 277 20.72 -26.21 -20.90
C ASN A 277 19.39 -25.45 -20.83
N TRP A 278 18.71 -25.23 -21.97
CA TRP A 278 17.41 -24.57 -21.97
C TRP A 278 16.35 -25.43 -21.28
N THR A 279 15.53 -24.76 -20.44
CA THR A 279 14.40 -25.40 -19.76
C THR A 279 13.12 -24.68 -20.15
N TRP A 280 12.20 -25.40 -20.79
CA TRP A 280 10.85 -24.91 -21.05
C TRP A 280 10.02 -24.98 -19.77
N THR A 281 9.17 -23.97 -19.53
CA THR A 281 8.40 -23.86 -18.28
C THR A 281 6.89 -23.87 -18.48
N SER A 282 6.40 -23.24 -19.54
CA SER A 282 4.95 -23.13 -19.76
C SER A 282 4.62 -22.89 -21.24
N ILE A 283 3.43 -23.32 -21.65
CA ILE A 283 2.86 -23.13 -22.97
C ILE A 283 1.50 -22.47 -22.80
N SER A 284 1.22 -21.45 -23.61
CA SER A 284 -0.08 -20.77 -23.63
C SER A 284 -0.46 -20.36 -25.04
N GLU A 285 -1.74 -20.25 -25.31
CA GLU A 285 -2.23 -19.64 -26.54
C GLU A 285 -2.50 -18.16 -26.34
N GLY A 286 -2.45 -17.37 -27.40
CA GLY A 286 -2.84 -15.95 -27.35
C GLY A 286 -2.92 -15.33 -28.74
N GLY A 287 -4.00 -14.64 -29.05
CA GLY A 287 -4.22 -14.07 -30.37
C GLY A 287 -4.11 -15.12 -31.47
N SER A 288 -3.24 -14.91 -32.46
CA SER A 288 -2.95 -15.84 -33.56
C SER A 288 -1.80 -16.81 -33.29
N ALA A 289 -1.14 -16.71 -32.15
CA ALA A 289 0.08 -17.47 -31.85
C ALA A 289 -0.05 -18.41 -30.66
N ILE A 290 0.92 -19.31 -30.56
CA ILE A 290 1.19 -20.13 -29.38
C ILE A 290 2.48 -19.58 -28.76
N TYR A 291 2.47 -19.31 -27.47
CA TYR A 291 3.61 -18.83 -26.70
C TYR A 291 4.20 -19.96 -25.86
N VAL A 292 5.51 -20.05 -25.86
CA VAL A 292 6.25 -21.03 -25.06
C VAL A 292 7.34 -20.30 -24.29
N SER A 293 7.31 -20.40 -22.99
CA SER A 293 8.28 -19.75 -22.10
C SER A 293 9.36 -20.70 -21.65
N GLY A 294 10.54 -20.17 -21.41
CA GLY A 294 11.65 -20.94 -20.89
C GLY A 294 12.83 -20.07 -20.48
N TYR A 295 13.88 -20.71 -19.97
CA TYR A 295 15.07 -20.04 -19.53
C TYR A 295 16.32 -20.92 -19.58
N ALA A 296 17.49 -20.26 -19.56
CA ALA A 296 18.76 -20.90 -19.30
C ALA A 296 19.57 -19.99 -18.36
N GLY A 297 20.00 -20.52 -17.21
CA GLY A 297 20.63 -19.69 -16.17
C GLY A 297 19.70 -18.57 -15.70
N GLY A 298 20.17 -17.32 -15.73
CA GLY A 298 19.38 -16.14 -15.35
C GLY A 298 18.65 -15.44 -16.52
N ASN A 299 18.63 -16.03 -17.71
CA ASN A 299 18.04 -15.41 -18.91
C ASN A 299 16.74 -16.13 -19.27
N GLY A 300 15.62 -15.43 -19.10
CA GLY A 300 14.29 -15.91 -19.46
C GLY A 300 13.78 -15.28 -20.76
N ALA A 301 13.11 -16.08 -21.60
CA ALA A 301 12.48 -15.60 -22.81
C ALA A 301 11.14 -16.31 -23.08
N ILE A 302 10.29 -15.67 -23.86
CA ILE A 302 9.03 -16.20 -24.37
C ILE A 302 9.13 -16.23 -25.88
N TYR A 303 8.96 -17.41 -26.44
CA TYR A 303 8.97 -17.67 -27.89
C TYR A 303 7.54 -17.71 -28.40
N LYS A 304 7.33 -17.26 -29.64
CA LYS A 304 6.04 -17.35 -30.32
C LYS A 304 6.11 -18.25 -31.55
N PHE A 305 5.04 -18.98 -31.76
CA PHE A 305 4.80 -19.83 -32.90
C PHE A 305 3.50 -19.40 -33.57
N THR A 306 3.60 -18.64 -34.65
CA THR A 306 2.42 -18.21 -35.43
C THR A 306 2.00 -19.36 -36.31
N LEU A 307 0.73 -19.76 -36.25
CA LEU A 307 0.21 -20.84 -37.09
C LEU A 307 0.23 -20.41 -38.56
N ASN A 308 0.56 -21.34 -39.45
CA ASN A 308 0.51 -21.10 -40.90
C ASN A 308 -0.95 -21.04 -41.42
N THR A 309 -1.15 -20.76 -42.71
CA THR A 309 -2.49 -20.66 -43.31
C THR A 309 -3.29 -21.95 -43.28
N ALA A 310 -2.64 -23.11 -43.10
CA ALA A 310 -3.28 -24.39 -42.86
C ALA A 310 -3.59 -24.65 -41.38
N GLY A 311 -3.31 -23.69 -40.52
CA GLY A 311 -3.52 -23.80 -39.10
C GLY A 311 -2.55 -24.73 -38.37
N VAL A 312 -1.38 -25.01 -38.91
CA VAL A 312 -0.35 -25.93 -38.37
C VAL A 312 0.83 -25.10 -37.85
N MET A 313 1.49 -25.58 -36.79
CA MET A 313 2.73 -24.94 -36.30
C MET A 313 3.84 -25.12 -37.34
N PRO A 314 4.50 -24.03 -37.76
CA PRO A 314 5.59 -24.13 -38.72
C PRO A 314 6.83 -24.74 -38.08
N THR A 315 7.58 -25.55 -38.84
CA THR A 315 8.92 -25.96 -38.44
C THR A 315 9.88 -24.79 -38.58
N LEU A 316 10.53 -24.42 -37.51
CA LEU A 316 11.40 -23.26 -37.40
C LEU A 316 12.87 -23.68 -37.27
N THR A 317 13.74 -23.09 -38.06
CA THR A 317 15.20 -23.25 -37.92
C THR A 317 15.78 -22.32 -36.86
N SER A 318 15.10 -21.20 -36.58
CA SER A 318 15.42 -20.27 -35.49
C SER A 318 14.15 -19.85 -34.76
N GLY A 319 14.20 -19.82 -33.46
CA GLY A 319 13.06 -19.39 -32.63
C GLY A 319 12.78 -17.90 -32.77
N ILE A 320 11.49 -17.55 -32.77
CA ILE A 320 11.05 -16.15 -32.79
C ILE A 320 10.76 -15.74 -31.35
N VAL A 321 11.59 -14.86 -30.80
CA VAL A 321 11.42 -14.33 -29.44
C VAL A 321 10.34 -13.27 -29.45
N ALA A 322 9.26 -13.48 -28.71
CA ALA A 322 8.19 -12.51 -28.52
C ALA A 322 8.52 -11.50 -27.42
N ALA A 323 9.19 -11.96 -26.35
CA ALA A 323 9.68 -11.11 -25.26
C ALA A 323 10.91 -11.74 -24.59
N GLN A 324 11.82 -10.90 -24.14
CA GLN A 324 12.95 -11.27 -23.31
C GLN A 324 12.81 -10.56 -21.96
N LEU A 325 12.89 -11.32 -20.86
CA LEU A 325 12.77 -10.76 -19.51
C LEU A 325 14.11 -10.12 -19.07
N PRO A 326 14.07 -9.25 -18.06
CA PRO A 326 15.28 -8.67 -17.50
C PRO A 326 16.25 -9.72 -16.98
N SER A 327 17.55 -9.42 -16.99
CA SER A 327 18.57 -10.34 -16.47
C SER A 327 18.29 -10.73 -15.01
N GLY A 328 18.40 -12.02 -14.70
CA GLY A 328 18.08 -12.58 -13.38
C GLY A 328 16.59 -12.83 -13.13
N GLU A 329 15.74 -12.54 -14.12
CA GLU A 329 14.32 -12.86 -14.10
C GLU A 329 14.00 -13.90 -15.18
N TYR A 330 13.25 -14.94 -14.82
CA TYR A 330 12.85 -15.99 -15.74
C TYR A 330 11.40 -16.43 -15.49
N PRO A 331 10.68 -16.78 -16.58
CA PRO A 331 9.29 -17.17 -16.48
C PRO A 331 9.13 -18.58 -15.91
N LEU A 332 8.13 -18.76 -15.05
CA LEU A 332 7.73 -20.04 -14.47
C LEU A 332 6.41 -20.52 -15.06
N LYS A 333 5.47 -19.59 -15.28
CA LYS A 333 4.16 -19.85 -15.86
C LYS A 333 3.77 -18.69 -16.75
N ILE A 334 3.17 -19.00 -17.89
CA ILE A 334 2.51 -18.00 -18.74
C ILE A 334 1.10 -18.48 -19.06
N GLU A 335 0.15 -17.54 -19.10
CA GLU A 335 -1.22 -17.84 -19.50
C GLU A 335 -1.90 -16.61 -20.07
N SER A 336 -2.68 -16.79 -21.14
CA SER A 336 -3.33 -15.66 -21.81
C SER A 336 -4.80 -15.53 -21.40
N TYR A 337 -5.22 -14.28 -21.23
CA TYR A 337 -6.60 -13.97 -20.92
C TYR A 337 -6.97 -12.54 -21.35
N LEU A 338 -8.13 -12.36 -21.97
CA LEU A 338 -8.66 -11.05 -22.39
C LEU A 338 -7.68 -10.17 -23.20
N GLY A 339 -6.86 -10.80 -24.07
CA GLY A 339 -5.88 -10.06 -24.89
C GLY A 339 -4.55 -9.75 -24.21
N TYR A 340 -4.39 -10.17 -22.97
CA TYR A 340 -3.14 -10.08 -22.22
C TYR A 340 -2.48 -11.45 -22.06
N LEU A 341 -1.18 -11.45 -21.84
CA LEU A 341 -0.41 -12.59 -21.37
C LEU A 341 0.05 -12.31 -19.96
N VAL A 342 -0.42 -13.10 -19.00
CA VAL A 342 0.02 -13.03 -17.60
C VAL A 342 1.26 -13.89 -17.44
N ILE A 343 2.29 -13.33 -16.81
CA ILE A 343 3.62 -13.94 -16.71
C ILE A 343 3.98 -14.06 -15.23
N GLY A 344 4.02 -15.27 -14.73
CA GLY A 344 4.58 -15.60 -13.42
C GLY A 344 6.08 -15.83 -13.55
N THR A 345 6.86 -15.13 -12.74
CA THR A 345 8.33 -15.18 -12.77
C THR A 345 8.90 -15.54 -11.39
N ASN A 346 10.18 -15.81 -11.32
CA ASN A 346 10.88 -16.00 -10.05
C ASN A 346 10.91 -14.75 -9.16
N LYS A 347 10.51 -13.59 -9.69
CA LYS A 347 10.43 -12.29 -8.97
C LYS A 347 9.01 -11.89 -8.60
N GLY A 348 8.00 -12.49 -9.26
CA GLY A 348 6.60 -12.15 -9.06
C GLY A 348 5.80 -12.20 -10.35
N VAL A 349 4.77 -11.36 -10.47
CA VAL A 349 3.82 -11.39 -11.58
C VAL A 349 3.92 -10.12 -12.43
N ARG A 350 3.95 -10.31 -13.75
CA ARG A 350 3.84 -9.26 -14.78
C ARG A 350 2.65 -9.54 -15.69
N VAL A 351 2.20 -8.51 -16.37
CA VAL A 351 1.23 -8.63 -17.46
C VAL A 351 1.84 -8.02 -18.72
N ALA A 352 1.64 -8.70 -19.85
CA ALA A 352 2.03 -8.22 -21.16
C ALA A 352 0.80 -8.06 -22.04
N SER A 353 0.79 -7.03 -22.90
CA SER A 353 -0.16 -6.92 -24.00
C SER A 353 0.32 -7.75 -25.19
N ILE A 354 -0.61 -8.37 -25.87
CA ILE A 354 -0.36 -9.12 -27.10
C ILE A 354 -0.69 -8.21 -28.28
N SER A 355 0.26 -7.98 -29.18
CA SER A 355 0.03 -7.21 -30.40
C SER A 355 -0.87 -7.98 -31.37
N ASP A 356 -1.98 -7.39 -31.78
CA ASP A 356 -2.92 -7.98 -32.73
C ASP A 356 -2.30 -8.16 -34.13
N THR A 357 -1.30 -7.35 -34.47
CA THR A 357 -0.71 -7.34 -35.81
C THR A 357 0.29 -8.47 -36.02
N ASN A 358 1.18 -8.68 -35.06
CA ASN A 358 2.31 -9.60 -35.21
C ASN A 358 2.47 -10.60 -34.03
N GLY A 359 1.68 -10.46 -32.97
CA GLY A 359 1.78 -11.30 -31.79
C GLY A 359 3.02 -11.04 -30.93
N ASP A 360 3.68 -9.89 -31.07
CA ASP A 360 4.75 -9.48 -30.17
C ASP A 360 4.20 -9.10 -28.80
N LEU A 361 5.03 -9.25 -27.78
CA LEU A 361 4.64 -9.00 -26.40
C LEU A 361 5.32 -7.72 -25.89
N SER A 362 4.51 -6.83 -25.32
CA SER A 362 5.00 -5.70 -24.52
C SER A 362 4.60 -5.93 -23.08
N TYR A 363 5.55 -6.13 -22.19
CA TYR A 363 5.27 -6.38 -20.76
C TYR A 363 5.49 -5.15 -19.90
N GLY A 364 4.67 -5.03 -18.84
CA GLY A 364 4.73 -3.98 -17.83
C GLY A 364 5.69 -4.27 -16.68
N PRO A 365 5.70 -3.39 -15.65
CA PRO A 365 6.44 -3.62 -14.41
C PRO A 365 5.89 -4.85 -13.65
N LEU A 366 6.60 -5.28 -12.60
CA LEU A 366 6.05 -6.23 -11.64
C LEU A 366 4.81 -5.63 -10.96
N ILE A 367 3.69 -6.34 -11.05
CA ILE A 367 2.44 -5.97 -10.36
C ILE A 367 2.51 -6.44 -8.92
N ILE A 368 2.91 -7.71 -8.74
CA ILE A 368 3.14 -8.33 -7.45
C ILE A 368 4.63 -8.69 -7.40
N GLU A 369 5.35 -8.09 -6.47
CA GLU A 369 6.78 -8.31 -6.28
C GLU A 369 6.98 -9.23 -5.07
N ALA A 370 6.90 -10.53 -5.30
CA ALA A 370 7.09 -11.55 -4.28
C ALA A 370 7.57 -12.86 -4.89
N ALA A 371 8.53 -13.50 -4.25
CA ALA A 371 8.97 -14.84 -4.63
C ALA A 371 7.85 -15.86 -4.41
N ASN A 372 7.85 -16.93 -5.17
CA ASN A 372 6.85 -18.00 -5.13
C ASN A 372 5.41 -17.50 -5.38
N THR A 373 5.28 -16.44 -6.18
CA THR A 373 3.99 -15.89 -6.59
C THR A 373 3.84 -16.02 -8.11
N GLY A 374 2.62 -16.35 -8.58
CA GLY A 374 2.36 -16.58 -10.01
C GLY A 374 2.95 -17.90 -10.52
N LEU A 375 3.00 -18.94 -9.68
CA LEU A 375 3.37 -20.30 -10.10
C LEU A 375 2.28 -20.96 -10.94
N ASP A 376 1.05 -20.47 -10.80
CA ASP A 376 -0.11 -20.84 -11.58
C ASP A 376 -1.18 -19.75 -11.55
N PHE A 377 -2.12 -19.78 -12.53
CA PHE A 377 -3.16 -18.79 -12.69
C PHE A 377 -4.51 -19.45 -12.93
N ALA A 378 -5.58 -18.79 -12.46
CA ALA A 378 -6.95 -19.07 -12.85
C ALA A 378 -7.66 -17.78 -13.22
N PHE A 379 -8.65 -17.88 -14.11
CA PHE A 379 -9.29 -16.69 -14.69
C PHE A 379 -10.80 -16.76 -14.56
N ARG A 380 -11.40 -15.64 -14.19
CA ARG A 380 -12.86 -15.48 -14.21
C ARG A 380 -13.24 -14.00 -14.38
N ASP A 381 -14.21 -13.74 -15.25
CA ASP A 381 -14.67 -12.39 -15.59
C ASP A 381 -13.52 -11.51 -16.10
N ARG A 382 -13.16 -10.46 -15.36
CA ARG A 382 -12.01 -9.61 -15.64
C ARG A 382 -10.84 -9.87 -14.71
N PHE A 383 -10.91 -10.88 -13.87
CA PHE A 383 -9.94 -11.13 -12.82
C PHE A 383 -8.98 -12.29 -13.15
N VAL A 384 -7.74 -12.08 -12.72
CA VAL A 384 -6.70 -13.12 -12.65
C VAL A 384 -6.49 -13.47 -11.19
N TYR A 385 -6.53 -14.74 -10.87
CA TYR A 385 -6.18 -15.29 -9.57
C TYR A 385 -4.78 -15.91 -9.66
N ALA A 386 -3.81 -15.27 -9.00
CA ALA A 386 -2.42 -15.70 -9.01
C ALA A 386 -2.07 -16.37 -7.69
N THR A 387 -1.44 -17.54 -7.75
CA THR A 387 -0.94 -18.24 -6.57
C THR A 387 0.12 -17.40 -5.84
N GLY A 388 0.19 -17.52 -4.51
CA GLY A 388 1.18 -16.80 -3.72
C GLY A 388 1.13 -17.15 -2.24
N SER A 389 1.71 -16.26 -1.43
CA SER A 389 1.70 -16.33 0.03
C SER A 389 1.10 -15.04 0.61
N ILE A 390 0.09 -15.18 1.44
CA ILE A 390 -0.58 -14.05 2.10
C ILE A 390 -0.33 -14.16 3.60
N GLY A 391 0.42 -13.21 4.16
CA GLY A 391 0.79 -13.26 5.57
C GLY A 391 1.58 -14.51 5.99
N GLY A 392 2.32 -15.13 5.06
CA GLY A 392 3.04 -16.38 5.28
C GLY A 392 2.20 -17.63 5.08
N CYS A 393 0.91 -17.51 4.75
CA CYS A 393 0.00 -18.61 4.49
C CYS A 393 -0.23 -18.82 2.99
N PRO A 394 -0.49 -20.05 2.51
CA PRO A 394 -0.83 -20.30 1.12
C PRO A 394 -2.12 -19.58 0.72
N GLY A 395 -2.10 -18.84 -0.36
CA GLY A 395 -3.25 -18.07 -0.79
C GLY A 395 -3.13 -17.51 -2.21
N LEU A 396 -4.11 -16.71 -2.59
CA LEU A 396 -4.27 -16.18 -3.93
C LEU A 396 -4.32 -14.66 -3.89
N TYR A 397 -3.70 -14.04 -4.87
CA TYR A 397 -3.89 -12.63 -5.18
C TYR A 397 -4.88 -12.50 -6.35
N ARG A 398 -5.77 -11.52 -6.27
CA ARG A 398 -6.68 -11.18 -7.36
C ARG A 398 -6.19 -9.91 -8.05
N ILE A 399 -5.99 -9.96 -9.37
CA ILE A 399 -5.59 -8.84 -10.22
C ILE A 399 -6.77 -8.47 -11.09
N ASP A 400 -7.14 -7.20 -11.14
CA ASP A 400 -8.24 -6.68 -11.95
C ASP A 400 -7.73 -6.13 -13.28
N LEU A 401 -7.85 -6.91 -14.37
CA LEU A 401 -7.45 -6.49 -15.73
C LEU A 401 -8.33 -5.37 -16.29
N GLY A 402 -9.44 -5.06 -15.67
CA GLY A 402 -10.30 -3.92 -16.02
C GLY A 402 -9.90 -2.61 -15.33
N ASN A 403 -8.89 -2.62 -14.44
CA ASN A 403 -8.46 -1.45 -13.69
C ASN A 403 -6.94 -1.26 -13.80
N GLU A 404 -6.53 -0.59 -14.87
CA GLU A 404 -5.14 -0.25 -15.14
C GLU A 404 -4.79 1.05 -14.41
N LEU A 405 -3.79 0.98 -13.52
CA LEU A 405 -3.31 2.12 -12.74
C LEU A 405 -2.26 2.94 -13.49
N GLU A 406 -1.39 2.25 -14.19
CA GLU A 406 -0.33 2.75 -15.07
C GLU A 406 -0.19 1.76 -16.21
N THR A 407 0.49 2.11 -17.28
CA THR A 407 0.66 1.23 -18.45
C THR A 407 1.09 -0.19 -18.04
N LEU A 408 0.22 -1.16 -18.27
CA LEU A 408 0.37 -2.58 -17.94
C LEU A 408 0.63 -2.86 -16.44
N ARG A 409 0.21 -1.93 -15.59
CA ARG A 409 0.20 -2.09 -14.14
C ARG A 409 -1.24 -2.08 -13.64
N PHE A 410 -1.73 -3.19 -13.21
CA PHE A 410 -3.12 -3.39 -12.82
C PHE A 410 -3.31 -3.35 -11.30
N ALA A 411 -4.51 -3.01 -10.88
CA ALA A 411 -4.91 -3.07 -9.49
C ALA A 411 -4.90 -4.54 -9.01
N TYR A 412 -4.40 -4.78 -7.80
CA TYR A 412 -4.41 -6.11 -7.18
C TYR A 412 -4.63 -6.03 -5.67
N ALA A 413 -5.13 -7.12 -5.11
CA ALA A 413 -5.31 -7.27 -3.66
C ALA A 413 -5.16 -8.74 -3.25
N PRO A 414 -4.81 -9.01 -1.97
CA PRO A 414 -4.97 -10.34 -1.41
C PRO A 414 -6.43 -10.79 -1.54
N ASP A 415 -6.61 -12.05 -1.89
CA ASP A 415 -7.91 -12.69 -1.98
C ASP A 415 -8.04 -13.74 -0.86
N THR A 416 -8.32 -14.95 -1.22
CA THR A 416 -8.51 -16.07 -0.30
C THR A 416 -7.20 -16.74 0.07
N PHE A 417 -7.10 -17.26 1.28
CA PHE A 417 -5.93 -18.01 1.75
C PHE A 417 -6.33 -19.05 2.80
N LEU A 418 -5.50 -20.07 2.98
CA LEU A 418 -5.68 -21.08 4.01
C LEU A 418 -4.95 -20.65 5.29
N SER A 419 -5.71 -20.20 6.28
CA SER A 419 -5.17 -19.73 7.56
C SER A 419 -4.58 -20.88 8.40
N GLY A 420 -3.61 -20.57 9.26
CA GLY A 420 -3.00 -21.53 10.18
C GLY A 420 -1.98 -22.49 9.56
N VAL A 421 -1.67 -22.34 8.27
CA VAL A 421 -0.72 -23.17 7.53
C VAL A 421 0.35 -22.28 6.94
N SER A 422 1.62 -22.61 7.15
CA SER A 422 2.73 -21.88 6.54
C SER A 422 3.00 -22.36 5.12
N GLY A 423 3.37 -21.44 4.23
CA GLY A 423 3.76 -21.76 2.87
C GLY A 423 3.19 -20.82 1.81
N TYR A 424 3.07 -21.35 0.60
CA TYR A 424 2.51 -20.64 -0.56
C TYR A 424 1.64 -21.58 -1.41
N ALA A 425 0.74 -21.03 -2.18
CA ALA A 425 -0.06 -21.79 -3.13
C ALA A 425 0.78 -22.14 -4.37
N THR A 426 0.61 -23.34 -4.92
CA THR A 426 1.44 -23.83 -6.02
C THR A 426 0.67 -24.09 -7.32
N SER A 427 -0.63 -24.34 -7.23
CA SER A 427 -1.52 -24.47 -8.38
C SER A 427 -2.91 -23.99 -8.00
N VAL A 428 -3.69 -23.49 -8.96
CA VAL A 428 -5.03 -22.96 -8.76
C VAL A 428 -5.91 -23.25 -9.95
N ASP A 429 -7.18 -23.60 -9.69
CA ASP A 429 -8.19 -23.73 -10.74
C ASP A 429 -9.60 -23.47 -10.17
N PHE A 430 -10.54 -23.13 -11.05
CA PHE A 430 -11.94 -23.08 -10.71
C PHE A 430 -12.58 -24.45 -10.83
N VAL A 431 -13.36 -24.81 -9.84
CA VAL A 431 -13.97 -26.15 -9.75
C VAL A 431 -15.16 -26.24 -10.70
N GLY A 432 -14.94 -26.83 -11.85
CA GLY A 432 -15.97 -27.11 -12.84
C GLY A 432 -16.82 -25.88 -13.20
N ASN A 433 -18.14 -26.03 -13.10
CA ASN A 433 -19.12 -24.97 -13.33
C ASN A 433 -19.48 -24.18 -12.06
N SER A 434 -18.93 -24.57 -10.91
CA SER A 434 -19.17 -23.88 -9.65
C SER A 434 -18.39 -22.56 -9.56
N ASN A 435 -18.81 -21.68 -8.67
CA ASN A 435 -18.08 -20.44 -8.39
C ASN A 435 -16.94 -20.65 -7.37
N GLN A 436 -16.64 -21.92 -7.02
CA GLN A 436 -15.59 -22.23 -6.07
C GLN A 436 -14.22 -22.19 -6.73
N ILE A 437 -13.24 -21.71 -6.00
CA ILE A 437 -11.84 -21.79 -6.38
C ILE A 437 -11.13 -22.79 -5.47
N ALA A 438 -10.25 -23.60 -6.05
CA ALA A 438 -9.41 -24.54 -5.33
C ALA A 438 -7.94 -24.27 -5.64
N PHE A 439 -7.09 -24.45 -4.66
CA PHE A 439 -5.64 -24.31 -4.85
C PHE A 439 -4.88 -25.33 -3.99
N THR A 440 -3.68 -25.68 -4.44
CA THR A 440 -2.77 -26.56 -3.72
C THR A 440 -1.78 -25.75 -2.88
N THR A 441 -1.30 -26.35 -1.81
CA THR A 441 -0.36 -25.73 -0.87
C THR A 441 1.02 -26.37 -0.97
N SER A 442 2.07 -25.60 -0.74
CA SER A 442 3.45 -26.08 -0.68
C SER A 442 3.77 -26.92 0.57
N GLY A 443 2.85 -27.02 1.50
CA GLY A 443 2.97 -27.77 2.75
C GLY A 443 2.20 -29.09 2.75
N SER A 444 1.92 -29.60 3.93
CA SER A 444 1.32 -30.92 4.13
C SER A 444 -0.21 -30.98 3.93
N ASN A 445 -0.89 -29.88 3.61
CA ASN A 445 -2.35 -29.79 3.69
C ASN A 445 -3.09 -29.96 2.35
N GLY A 446 -2.38 -30.42 1.32
CA GLY A 446 -2.99 -30.84 0.07
C GLY A 446 -3.72 -29.73 -0.69
N ILE A 447 -5.04 -29.82 -0.75
CA ILE A 447 -5.90 -28.90 -1.49
C ILE A 447 -6.72 -28.07 -0.52
N ALA A 448 -6.74 -26.77 -0.75
CA ALA A 448 -7.67 -25.84 -0.13
C ALA A 448 -8.79 -25.49 -1.11
N ILE A 449 -10.01 -25.36 -0.62
CA ILE A 449 -11.19 -25.01 -1.41
C ILE A 449 -11.99 -23.92 -0.72
N GLN A 450 -12.52 -23.00 -1.50
CA GLN A 450 -13.39 -21.95 -1.03
C GLN A 450 -14.82 -22.47 -0.83
N SER A 451 -15.48 -22.08 0.26
CA SER A 451 -16.88 -22.40 0.53
C SER A 451 -17.81 -21.74 -0.49
N THR A 452 -18.95 -22.36 -0.77
CA THR A 452 -20.01 -21.77 -1.59
C THR A 452 -20.87 -20.75 -0.83
N THR A 453 -21.02 -20.93 0.48
CA THR A 453 -21.97 -20.17 1.30
C THR A 453 -21.34 -19.50 2.50
N VAL A 454 -20.47 -20.19 3.23
CA VAL A 454 -19.89 -19.72 4.49
C VAL A 454 -18.88 -18.60 4.23
N LEU A 455 -19.05 -17.49 4.94
CA LEU A 455 -18.11 -16.35 4.89
C LEU A 455 -16.91 -16.58 5.79
N ALA A 456 -15.80 -15.95 5.52
CA ALA A 456 -14.66 -15.89 6.43
C ALA A 456 -15.10 -15.31 7.79
N GLU A 457 -14.57 -15.83 8.88
CA GLU A 457 -14.94 -15.40 10.23
C GLU A 457 -14.65 -13.92 10.43
N THR A 458 -13.47 -13.50 10.00
CA THR A 458 -13.03 -12.11 10.06
C THR A 458 -12.25 -11.74 8.79
N GLY A 459 -12.35 -10.46 8.45
CA GLY A 459 -11.54 -9.87 7.39
C GLY A 459 -11.26 -8.41 7.72
N TYR A 460 -10.22 -7.82 7.14
CA TYR A 460 -9.92 -6.42 7.38
C TYR A 460 -9.47 -5.69 6.12
N ILE A 461 -9.64 -4.37 6.18
CA ILE A 461 -9.02 -3.42 5.25
C ILE A 461 -8.25 -2.36 6.04
N LYS A 462 -7.03 -2.05 5.60
CA LYS A 462 -6.14 -1.07 6.22
C LYS A 462 -5.86 0.08 5.24
N THR A 463 -6.10 1.30 5.69
CA THR A 463 -5.85 2.49 4.88
C THR A 463 -4.35 2.78 4.76
N GLY A 464 -3.97 3.55 3.75
CA GLY A 464 -2.68 4.22 3.76
C GLY A 464 -2.58 5.23 4.92
N LYS A 465 -1.38 5.74 5.16
CA LYS A 465 -1.13 6.77 6.16
C LYS A 465 -1.69 8.12 5.70
N ILE A 466 -2.57 8.70 6.50
CA ILE A 466 -3.24 9.97 6.24
C ILE A 466 -2.42 11.08 6.89
N ARG A 467 -1.78 11.94 6.10
CA ARG A 467 -0.93 13.04 6.59
C ARG A 467 -1.25 14.40 5.97
N TYR A 468 -2.17 14.46 5.00
CA TYR A 468 -2.57 15.69 4.29
C TYR A 468 -1.41 16.47 3.65
N GLY A 469 -0.41 15.74 3.13
CA GLY A 469 0.75 16.35 2.47
C GLY A 469 1.70 17.15 3.38
N THR A 470 1.55 17.09 4.71
CA THR A 470 2.38 17.84 5.66
C THR A 470 2.94 16.96 6.76
N LEU A 471 4.16 17.28 7.22
CA LEU A 471 4.83 16.62 8.35
C LEU A 471 4.40 17.19 9.71
N GLU A 472 3.67 18.30 9.72
CA GLU A 472 3.17 18.92 10.94
C GLU A 472 2.26 17.97 11.72
N PRO A 473 2.34 17.93 13.07
CA PRO A 473 1.44 17.13 13.87
C PRO A 473 -0.01 17.64 13.78
N LYS A 474 -0.96 16.69 13.75
CA LYS A 474 -2.38 16.94 13.60
C LYS A 474 -3.17 16.34 14.73
N ASN A 475 -4.21 17.05 15.15
CA ASN A 475 -5.25 16.50 16.01
C ASN A 475 -6.33 15.86 15.12
N PHE A 476 -6.34 14.56 15.06
CA PHE A 476 -7.42 13.82 14.44
C PHE A 476 -8.61 13.81 15.42
N LYS A 477 -9.73 14.39 15.04
CA LYS A 477 -10.83 14.66 15.98
C LYS A 477 -12.01 13.72 15.85
N ARG A 478 -12.36 13.33 14.64
CA ARG A 478 -13.59 12.61 14.40
C ARG A 478 -13.46 11.66 13.24
N LEU A 479 -13.63 10.37 13.49
CA LEU A 479 -13.81 9.34 12.49
C LEU A 479 -15.31 9.06 12.34
N ILE A 480 -15.77 8.98 11.10
CA ILE A 480 -17.10 8.49 10.74
C ILE A 480 -16.88 7.25 9.87
N ALA A 481 -17.37 6.12 10.31
CA ALA A 481 -17.43 4.89 9.52
C ALA A 481 -18.89 4.59 9.16
N ARG A 482 -19.12 4.16 7.92
CA ARG A 482 -20.46 3.83 7.42
C ARG A 482 -20.51 2.38 6.96
N GLY A 483 -21.57 1.68 7.29
CA GLY A 483 -21.79 0.31 6.86
C GLY A 483 -23.23 -0.13 6.93
N SER A 484 -23.48 -1.35 6.50
CA SER A 484 -24.75 -2.06 6.67
C SER A 484 -24.48 -3.31 7.50
N PHE A 485 -25.25 -3.49 8.56
CA PHE A 485 -25.05 -4.55 9.54
C PHE A 485 -26.38 -5.14 9.95
N THR A 486 -26.38 -6.42 10.30
CA THR A 486 -27.49 -7.09 10.98
C THR A 486 -27.04 -7.51 12.39
N VAL A 487 -27.95 -7.94 13.23
CA VAL A 487 -27.64 -8.45 14.56
C VAL A 487 -26.61 -9.60 14.46
N GLY A 488 -25.60 -9.58 15.32
CA GLY A 488 -24.52 -10.58 15.35
C GLY A 488 -23.30 -10.23 14.50
N GLN A 489 -23.39 -9.22 13.64
CA GLN A 489 -22.26 -8.75 12.82
C GLN A 489 -21.56 -7.58 13.51
N THR A 490 -20.25 -7.45 13.29
CA THR A 490 -19.47 -6.38 13.92
C THR A 490 -18.52 -5.70 12.95
N LEU A 491 -18.23 -4.43 13.21
CA LEU A 491 -17.16 -3.65 12.63
C LEU A 491 -16.29 -3.08 13.75
N LEU A 492 -15.02 -3.42 13.74
CA LEU A 492 -14.03 -2.93 14.69
C LEU A 492 -13.14 -1.91 14.02
N SER A 493 -12.90 -0.78 14.64
CA SER A 493 -11.98 0.24 14.18
C SER A 493 -10.74 0.28 15.06
N SER A 494 -9.58 0.18 14.43
CA SER A 494 -8.27 0.30 15.08
C SER A 494 -7.45 1.39 14.43
N VAL A 495 -6.54 1.99 15.18
CA VAL A 495 -5.65 3.03 14.69
C VAL A 495 -4.18 2.61 14.81
N VAL A 496 -3.39 3.02 13.82
CA VAL A 496 -1.93 2.86 13.82
C VAL A 496 -1.31 4.24 13.89
N THR A 497 -0.60 4.53 14.97
CA THR A 497 0.11 5.81 15.19
C THR A 497 1.51 5.80 14.61
N ASN A 498 2.15 6.99 14.49
CA ASN A 498 3.55 7.09 14.05
C ASN A 498 4.53 6.42 14.99
N ALA A 499 4.25 6.35 16.26
CA ALA A 499 5.22 6.04 17.31
C ALA A 499 5.57 4.57 17.48
N GLY A 500 5.23 3.67 16.57
CA GLY A 500 5.67 2.28 16.73
C GLY A 500 4.95 1.26 15.86
N GLY A 501 3.99 1.66 15.10
CA GLY A 501 3.23 0.75 14.23
C GLY A 501 2.31 -0.20 15.00
N THR A 502 2.14 -0.01 16.30
CA THR A 502 1.22 -0.82 17.12
C THR A 502 -0.21 -0.44 16.77
N GLU A 503 -1.02 -1.44 16.47
CA GLU A 503 -2.45 -1.25 16.27
C GLU A 503 -3.14 -1.15 17.62
N THR A 504 -3.85 -0.05 17.85
CA THR A 504 -4.66 0.17 19.05
C THR A 504 -6.12 0.17 18.66
N GLU A 505 -6.88 -0.74 19.21
CA GLU A 505 -8.33 -0.75 19.10
C GLU A 505 -8.89 0.48 19.81
N PHE A 506 -9.80 1.19 19.17
CA PHE A 506 -10.40 2.38 19.78
C PHE A 506 -11.92 2.40 19.68
N ASP A 507 -12.54 1.58 18.87
CA ASP A 507 -13.99 1.45 18.87
C ASP A 507 -14.49 0.14 18.26
N HIS A 508 -15.58 -0.33 18.80
CA HIS A 508 -16.24 -1.56 18.40
C HIS A 508 -17.71 -1.29 18.13
N ILE A 509 -18.10 -1.48 16.88
CA ILE A 509 -19.48 -1.31 16.47
C ILE A 509 -20.13 -2.69 16.48
N GLY A 510 -20.74 -3.02 17.58
CA GLY A 510 -21.63 -4.17 17.70
C GLY A 510 -23.08 -3.76 17.51
N TYR A 511 -23.83 -4.53 16.75
CA TYR A 511 -25.21 -4.18 16.47
C TYR A 511 -26.19 -4.98 17.30
N SER A 512 -27.10 -4.25 17.94
CA SER A 512 -28.28 -4.81 18.63
C SER A 512 -29.58 -4.63 17.85
N SER A 513 -29.58 -3.93 16.69
CA SER A 513 -30.77 -3.68 15.88
C SER A 513 -30.46 -3.45 14.40
N ASP A 514 -31.37 -3.79 13.52
CA ASP A 514 -31.24 -3.64 12.06
C ASP A 514 -31.42 -2.18 11.62
N VAL A 515 -30.41 -1.35 11.82
CA VAL A 515 -30.38 0.03 11.33
C VAL A 515 -29.38 0.13 10.19
N ASN A 516 -29.86 0.48 9.00
CA ASN A 516 -29.03 0.60 7.80
C ASN A 516 -29.33 1.89 7.02
N PRO A 517 -28.35 2.65 6.53
CA PRO A 517 -26.93 2.52 6.87
C PRO A 517 -26.63 3.09 8.26
N VAL A 518 -25.60 2.57 8.88
CA VAL A 518 -25.16 3.05 10.17
C VAL A 518 -23.92 3.92 10.03
N GLU A 519 -23.95 5.04 10.73
CA GLU A 519 -22.79 5.90 10.90
C GLU A 519 -22.33 5.86 12.34
N VAL A 520 -21.08 5.51 12.54
CA VAL A 520 -20.47 5.57 13.85
C VAL A 520 -19.47 6.69 13.89
N ILE A 521 -19.59 7.47 14.93
CA ILE A 521 -18.79 8.65 15.15
C ILE A 521 -17.99 8.43 16.41
N THR A 522 -16.68 8.37 16.26
CA THR A 522 -15.76 8.11 17.35
C THR A 522 -14.81 9.27 17.59
N ASN A 523 -14.45 9.46 18.85
CA ASN A 523 -13.38 10.37 19.22
C ASN A 523 -12.04 9.69 18.96
N GLN A 524 -11.09 10.45 18.43
CA GLN A 524 -9.76 9.97 18.13
C GLN A 524 -8.83 10.10 19.33
N PRO A 525 -7.63 9.45 19.30
CA PRO A 525 -6.61 9.64 20.33
C PRO A 525 -6.37 11.11 20.64
N GLU A 526 -6.16 11.43 21.91
CA GLU A 526 -5.99 12.81 22.38
C GLU A 526 -4.69 13.44 21.89
N ASP A 527 -3.64 12.63 21.66
CA ASP A 527 -2.33 13.10 21.28
C ASP A 527 -2.25 13.46 19.79
N ALA A 528 -1.56 14.56 19.52
CA ALA A 528 -1.29 14.99 18.15
C ALA A 528 -0.31 14.03 17.45
N GLN A 529 -0.64 13.66 16.21
CA GLN A 529 0.14 12.71 15.40
C GLN A 529 0.48 13.33 14.03
N GLU A 530 1.65 12.99 13.50
CA GLU A 530 2.02 13.37 12.12
C GLU A 530 1.07 12.72 11.11
N PHE A 531 0.76 11.44 11.30
CA PHE A 531 -0.18 10.69 10.48
C PHE A 531 -0.95 9.66 11.32
N LEU A 532 -2.09 9.22 10.81
CA LEU A 532 -2.76 8.00 11.27
C LEU A 532 -3.08 7.10 10.08
N ALA A 533 -3.10 5.80 10.31
CA ALA A 533 -3.71 4.81 9.43
C ALA A 533 -4.82 4.07 10.20
N TYR A 534 -5.89 3.74 9.50
CA TYR A 534 -7.04 3.05 10.10
C TYR A 534 -7.14 1.63 9.55
N LYS A 535 -7.49 0.71 10.44
CA LYS A 535 -7.83 -0.67 10.08
C LYS A 535 -9.29 -0.90 10.48
N PHE A 536 -10.07 -1.36 9.53
CA PHE A 536 -11.47 -1.72 9.72
C PHE A 536 -11.57 -3.24 9.61
N THR A 537 -11.94 -3.89 10.70
CA THR A 537 -12.09 -5.34 10.76
C THR A 537 -13.57 -5.70 10.76
N LEU A 538 -13.97 -6.48 9.78
CA LEU A 538 -15.31 -7.00 9.61
C LEU A 538 -15.38 -8.39 10.25
N SER A 539 -16.45 -8.68 11.00
CA SER A 539 -16.70 -10.02 11.52
C SER A 539 -18.10 -10.48 11.14
N ARG A 540 -18.20 -11.71 10.62
CA ARG A 540 -19.47 -12.32 10.27
C ARG A 540 -20.33 -12.58 11.49
N ASP A 541 -21.61 -12.90 11.28
CA ASP A 541 -22.47 -13.41 12.31
C ASP A 541 -21.96 -14.78 12.83
N ALA A 542 -21.93 -14.93 14.15
CA ALA A 542 -21.47 -16.16 14.79
C ALA A 542 -22.47 -17.32 14.66
N THR A 543 -23.77 -17.02 14.49
CA THR A 543 -24.86 -18.00 14.38
C THR A 543 -25.16 -18.33 12.93
N ASP A 544 -25.35 -17.32 12.09
CA ASP A 544 -25.53 -17.50 10.65
C ASP A 544 -24.26 -17.13 9.90
N THR A 545 -23.44 -18.12 9.65
CA THR A 545 -22.13 -17.95 9.00
C THR A 545 -22.22 -17.49 7.53
N THR A 546 -23.41 -17.36 6.97
CA THR A 546 -23.64 -16.86 5.61
C THR A 546 -23.85 -15.33 5.57
N LEU A 547 -24.06 -14.70 6.74
CA LEU A 547 -24.31 -13.27 6.88
C LEU A 547 -23.05 -12.54 7.38
N GLY A 548 -22.71 -11.46 6.70
CA GLY A 548 -21.58 -10.60 7.04
C GLY A 548 -21.86 -9.12 6.83
N PRO A 549 -21.13 -8.25 7.51
CA PRO A 549 -21.28 -6.81 7.39
C PRO A 549 -20.81 -6.32 6.02
N THR A 550 -21.37 -5.19 5.58
CA THR A 550 -20.90 -4.43 4.43
C THR A 550 -20.32 -3.11 4.91
N PHE A 551 -19.05 -2.87 4.69
CA PHE A 551 -18.40 -1.59 4.97
C PHE A 551 -18.52 -0.68 3.75
N LYS A 552 -19.05 0.54 3.94
CA LYS A 552 -19.35 1.50 2.85
C LYS A 552 -18.40 2.70 2.81
N GLY A 553 -17.39 2.71 3.68
CA GLY A 553 -16.38 3.74 3.68
C GLY A 553 -16.25 4.51 5.00
N TYR A 554 -15.33 5.45 5.00
CA TYR A 554 -15.01 6.27 6.17
C TYR A 554 -14.77 7.73 5.80
N GLN A 555 -14.88 8.61 6.79
CA GLN A 555 -14.46 9.99 6.73
C GLN A 555 -13.74 10.35 8.03
N ILE A 556 -12.56 10.99 7.92
CA ILE A 556 -11.81 11.51 9.06
C ILE A 556 -11.71 13.02 8.98
N LYS A 557 -11.88 13.69 10.12
CA LYS A 557 -11.71 15.13 10.29
C LYS A 557 -10.56 15.41 11.24
N SER A 558 -9.68 16.33 10.84
CA SER A 558 -8.49 16.72 11.60
C SER A 558 -8.20 18.21 11.51
N THR A 559 -7.42 18.70 12.47
CA THR A 559 -6.92 20.07 12.53
C THR A 559 -5.42 20.05 12.80
N ILE A 560 -4.72 21.13 12.44
CA ILE A 560 -3.32 21.30 12.82
C ILE A 560 -3.21 21.35 14.35
N ALA A 561 -2.24 20.64 14.90
CA ALA A 561 -1.95 20.60 16.33
C ALA A 561 -0.90 21.65 16.76
N THR A 562 -0.11 22.16 15.82
CA THR A 562 0.88 23.21 16.10
C THR A 562 0.19 24.44 16.71
N PRO A 563 0.84 25.11 17.67
CA PRO A 563 0.34 26.36 18.21
C PRO A 563 -0.03 27.29 17.07
N ARG A 564 -1.20 27.88 17.15
CA ARG A 564 -1.64 28.81 16.11
C ARG A 564 -0.62 29.96 16.04
N VAL A 565 -0.02 30.12 14.88
CA VAL A 565 0.84 31.30 14.61
C VAL A 565 0.01 32.54 14.83
N ARG A 566 0.51 33.40 15.68
CA ARG A 566 -0.16 34.65 16.06
C ARG A 566 0.66 35.83 15.56
N LEU A 567 -0.02 36.83 15.06
CA LEU A 567 0.56 38.12 14.82
C LEU A 567 0.26 39.00 16.05
N ILE A 568 1.30 39.46 16.73
CA ILE A 568 1.17 40.26 17.95
C ILE A 568 1.76 41.61 17.67
N LYS A 569 0.94 42.65 17.85
CA LYS A 569 1.36 44.06 17.71
C LYS A 569 1.28 44.75 19.05
N PHE A 570 2.36 45.44 19.44
CA PHE A 570 2.43 46.19 20.69
C PHE A 570 3.35 47.39 20.59
N PRO A 571 2.99 48.52 21.23
CA PRO A 571 3.82 49.70 21.34
C PRO A 571 4.68 49.63 22.61
N VAL A 572 5.94 50.04 22.51
CA VAL A 572 6.87 50.13 23.65
C VAL A 572 7.56 51.45 23.70
N TYR A 573 7.84 51.93 24.90
CA TYR A 573 8.71 53.10 25.07
C TYR A 573 10.18 52.70 24.89
N CYS A 574 10.92 53.57 24.21
CA CYS A 574 12.36 53.41 24.01
C CYS A 574 13.02 54.75 24.14
N PHE A 575 13.68 54.99 25.27
CA PHE A 575 14.41 56.24 25.60
C PHE A 575 15.83 55.91 26.02
N ASP A 576 16.72 56.91 25.97
CA ASP A 576 18.11 56.79 26.40
C ASP A 576 18.21 56.37 27.87
N THR A 577 17.41 57.01 28.72
CA THR A 577 17.28 56.63 30.13
C THR A 577 15.82 56.45 30.49
N GLU A 578 15.56 55.46 31.33
CA GLU A 578 14.24 55.11 31.83
C GLU A 578 14.30 54.67 33.28
N THR A 579 13.24 54.88 34.00
CA THR A 579 13.07 54.36 35.36
C THR A 579 12.10 53.19 35.27
N ASP A 580 12.55 52.03 35.69
CA ASP A 580 11.75 50.80 35.71
C ASP A 580 10.59 50.87 36.72
N LYS A 581 9.81 49.81 36.82
CA LYS A 581 8.69 49.76 37.77
C LYS A 581 9.10 49.71 39.25
N TYR A 582 10.36 49.41 39.53
CA TYR A 582 10.93 49.50 40.88
C TYR A 582 11.67 50.77 41.19
N ASN A 583 11.55 51.82 40.34
CA ASN A 583 12.24 53.07 40.41
C ASN A 583 13.77 52.99 40.27
N THR A 584 14.27 51.97 39.59
CA THR A 584 15.67 51.84 39.25
C THR A 584 15.95 52.62 37.96
N LEU A 585 16.90 53.52 37.98
CA LEU A 585 17.32 54.24 36.78
C LEU A 585 18.17 53.32 35.89
N VAL A 586 17.74 53.15 34.65
CA VAL A 586 18.38 52.31 33.66
C VAL A 586 18.65 53.12 32.39
N GLY A 587 19.84 53.00 31.85
CA GLY A 587 20.15 53.54 30.53
C GLY A 587 21.45 54.33 30.43
N TYR A 588 21.72 54.84 29.24
CA TYR A 588 22.84 55.65 28.87
C TYR A 588 22.50 56.50 27.63
N GLU A 589 23.26 57.55 27.37
CA GLU A 589 23.10 58.40 26.18
C GLU A 589 23.36 57.59 24.90
N GLY A 590 22.38 57.55 23.98
CA GLY A 590 22.42 56.76 22.76
C GLY A 590 21.82 55.36 22.85
N ARG A 591 21.34 54.93 24.04
CA ARG A 591 20.71 53.62 24.24
C ARG A 591 19.50 53.40 23.34
N ALA A 592 18.65 54.39 23.20
CA ALA A 592 17.47 54.26 22.35
C ALA A 592 17.85 53.98 20.89
N PHE A 593 18.88 54.64 20.40
CA PHE A 593 19.35 54.43 19.04
C PHE A 593 19.96 53.01 18.85
N ASP A 594 20.75 52.56 19.80
CA ASP A 594 21.34 51.21 19.76
C ASP A 594 20.25 50.13 19.75
N ARG A 595 19.18 50.29 20.55
CA ARG A 595 18.03 49.38 20.59
C ARG A 595 17.22 49.37 19.30
N ILE A 596 16.92 50.57 18.75
CA ILE A 596 16.19 50.68 17.47
C ILE A 596 16.97 49.97 16.37
N ARG A 597 18.27 50.28 16.25
CA ARG A 597 19.13 49.67 15.24
C ARG A 597 19.20 48.14 15.37
N LEU A 598 19.27 47.65 16.59
CA LEU A 598 19.33 46.20 16.84
C LEU A 598 18.01 45.53 16.47
N LEU A 599 16.86 46.13 16.75
CA LEU A 599 15.56 45.62 16.33
C LEU A 599 15.39 45.63 14.81
N GLU A 600 15.85 46.71 14.15
CA GLU A 600 15.85 46.82 12.68
C GLU A 600 16.78 45.76 12.03
N ASP A 601 17.94 45.49 12.63
CA ASP A 601 18.86 44.46 12.16
C ASP A 601 18.24 43.07 12.31
N ILE A 602 17.53 42.77 13.40
CA ILE A 602 16.81 41.50 13.60
C ILE A 602 15.64 41.38 12.63
N GLU A 603 14.87 42.47 12.41
CA GLU A 603 13.80 42.48 11.40
C GLU A 603 14.36 42.14 10.02
N LYS A 604 15.50 42.77 9.65
CA LYS A 604 16.16 42.57 8.36
C LYS A 604 16.72 41.15 8.17
N THR A 605 17.28 40.54 9.21
CA THR A 605 17.83 39.20 9.16
C THR A 605 16.76 38.11 9.24
N GLY A 606 15.59 38.44 9.83
CA GLY A 606 14.51 37.49 10.03
C GLY A 606 14.82 36.43 11.11
N ASP A 607 15.72 36.74 12.02
CA ASP A 607 16.13 35.83 13.08
C ASP A 607 14.96 35.50 14.01
N VAL A 608 14.88 34.23 14.41
CA VAL A 608 13.91 33.78 15.42
C VAL A 608 14.42 34.20 16.79
N ILE A 609 13.62 34.99 17.50
CA ILE A 609 13.91 35.48 18.85
C ILE A 609 12.92 34.96 19.88
N THR A 610 13.33 34.94 21.15
CA THR A 610 12.42 34.65 22.25
C THR A 610 11.67 35.96 22.63
N TRP A 611 10.36 35.95 22.44
CA TRP A 611 9.47 36.96 22.96
C TRP A 611 8.92 36.54 24.32
N GLN A 612 8.97 37.43 25.29
CA GLN A 612 8.44 37.19 26.64
C GLN A 612 7.49 38.34 27.00
N ASP A 613 6.26 38.00 27.36
CA ASP A 613 5.37 38.93 28.07
C ASP A 613 5.55 38.73 29.57
N LEU A 614 6.33 39.57 30.18
CA LEU A 614 6.73 39.47 31.58
C LEU A 614 5.56 39.80 32.53
N SER A 615 4.51 40.46 32.03
CA SER A 615 3.33 40.82 32.83
C SER A 615 2.42 39.62 33.12
N ILE A 616 2.42 38.64 32.24
CA ILE A 616 1.58 37.43 32.37
C ILE A 616 2.40 36.11 32.38
N GLY A 617 3.73 36.21 32.22
CA GLY A 617 4.61 35.05 32.22
C GLY A 617 4.54 34.22 30.93
N GLU A 618 4.10 34.75 29.81
CA GLU A 618 4.09 34.08 28.50
C GLU A 618 5.47 34.18 27.85
N SER A 619 5.97 33.09 27.27
CA SER A 619 7.23 33.03 26.53
C SER A 619 7.06 32.17 25.28
N GLN A 620 7.42 32.71 24.10
CA GLN A 620 7.29 32.01 22.81
C GLN A 620 8.43 32.44 21.87
N GLN A 621 8.73 31.58 20.90
CA GLN A 621 9.61 31.94 19.79
C GLN A 621 8.83 32.80 18.79
N ALA A 622 9.46 33.82 18.27
CA ALA A 622 8.83 34.76 17.34
C ALA A 622 9.85 35.36 16.37
N VAL A 623 9.36 35.82 15.23
CA VAL A 623 10.11 36.61 14.25
C VAL A 623 9.54 38.02 14.26
N ILE A 624 10.40 39.03 14.20
CA ILE A 624 9.97 40.43 14.05
C ILE A 624 9.58 40.64 12.58
N GLU A 625 8.32 41.02 12.37
CA GLU A 625 7.77 41.28 11.03
C GLU A 625 7.90 42.77 10.66
N GLN A 626 7.79 43.66 11.66
CA GLN A 626 7.85 45.09 11.44
C GLN A 626 8.27 45.83 12.71
N VAL A 627 9.19 46.76 12.55
CA VAL A 627 9.57 47.77 13.54
C VAL A 627 9.26 49.16 12.99
N SER A 628 8.55 49.95 13.76
CA SER A 628 8.25 51.35 13.38
C SER A 628 8.52 52.28 14.55
N PHE A 629 9.43 53.21 14.37
CA PHE A 629 9.81 54.18 15.39
C PHE A 629 9.16 55.52 15.15
N THR A 630 8.53 56.08 16.20
CA THR A 630 7.99 57.43 16.20
C THR A 630 8.65 58.24 17.33
N ARG A 631 9.42 59.24 16.97
CA ARG A 631 10.07 60.13 17.94
C ARG A 631 9.03 60.93 18.73
N MET A 632 9.20 61.02 20.04
CA MET A 632 8.38 61.84 20.89
C MET A 632 9.23 62.47 22.04
N THR A 633 8.70 63.50 22.67
CA THR A 633 9.25 64.00 23.94
C THR A 633 8.95 63.02 25.07
N PRO A 634 9.82 62.90 26.09
CA PRO A 634 9.55 62.05 27.23
C PRO A 634 8.14 62.27 27.80
N PRO A 635 7.32 61.24 27.95
CA PRO A 635 5.91 61.37 28.33
C PRO A 635 5.76 61.78 29.82
N ASP A 636 6.71 61.37 30.63
CA ASP A 636 6.75 61.70 32.07
C ASP A 636 8.20 61.75 32.59
N ARG A 637 8.37 61.96 33.90
CA ARG A 637 9.70 62.04 34.55
C ARG A 637 10.46 60.70 34.64
N ARG A 638 9.86 59.61 34.21
CA ARG A 638 10.51 58.32 34.17
C ARG A 638 11.41 58.15 32.95
N PHE A 639 11.26 58.96 31.95
CA PHE A 639 11.99 58.90 30.70
C PHE A 639 12.78 60.15 30.46
N ASP A 640 14.01 60.05 29.93
CA ASP A 640 14.84 61.18 29.58
C ASP A 640 15.75 60.90 28.37
N GLY A 641 16.23 61.92 27.70
CA GLY A 641 17.10 61.84 26.55
C GLY A 641 16.37 61.68 25.22
N PHE A 642 17.08 61.14 24.23
CA PHE A 642 16.51 60.84 22.92
C PHE A 642 15.63 59.60 23.03
N GLY A 643 14.49 59.59 22.31
CA GLY A 643 13.64 58.41 22.27
C GLY A 643 12.26 58.66 21.68
N GLY A 644 11.38 57.69 21.90
CA GLY A 644 10.02 57.70 21.39
C GLY A 644 9.29 56.40 21.64
N ILE A 645 8.33 56.12 20.79
CA ILE A 645 7.58 54.85 20.79
C ILE A 645 8.03 54.01 19.62
N ILE A 646 8.31 52.73 19.90
CA ILE A 646 8.49 51.70 18.88
C ILE A 646 7.21 50.88 18.83
N GLU A 647 6.59 50.80 17.67
CA GLU A 647 5.55 49.80 17.38
C GLU A 647 6.22 48.57 16.80
N ILE A 648 6.05 47.46 17.47
CA ILE A 648 6.65 46.19 17.10
C ILE A 648 5.53 45.20 16.71
N THR A 649 5.70 44.58 15.56
CA THR A 649 4.84 43.49 15.12
C THR A 649 5.69 42.23 15.05
N ILE A 650 5.30 41.22 15.79
CA ILE A 650 5.95 39.91 15.79
C ILE A 650 5.01 38.84 15.31
N ARG A 651 5.56 37.81 14.70
CA ARG A 651 4.88 36.56 14.36
C ARG A 651 5.46 35.45 15.20
N THR A 652 4.62 34.73 15.96
CA THR A 652 5.05 33.52 16.69
C THR A 652 5.36 32.42 15.69
N VAL A 653 6.34 31.55 16.00
CA VAL A 653 6.80 30.47 15.13
C VAL A 653 6.36 29.13 15.68
#